data_5838822e8e3af26912899d0cc4c33696
#
_entry.id   5838822e8e3af26912899d0cc4c33696
#
_cell.length_a   1.000
_cell.length_b   1.000
_cell.length_c   1.000
_cell.angle_alpha   90.00
_cell.angle_beta   90.00
_cell.angle_gamma   90.00
#
_symmetry.space_group_name_H-M   'P 1'
#
loop_
_entity.id
_entity.type
_entity.pdbx_description
1 polymer ?
#
loop_
_entity_poly.entity_id
_entity_poly.type
_entity_poly.pdbx_seq_one_letter_code
_entity_poly.pdbx_strand_id
1 'polypeptide(L)'
;MKKILSLSIVLALAGCSKSEFEAPKATDLPKGVTLVEQVLPKEGSTVIPYQKYTLDNGLTVILSPDHSDPLVHVDVTYHVGSAREEIGKSGFAHFFEHMMFQGSENVGDQQHFKIITEAGGTLNGTTNRDRTNYFETVPANQLEKMLWLESDRMGFLIDAVSQKKFEIQRSTVKNERGQNYDNRPYGLIYEKMGEALFPQGHPYSWQTIGYVEDLDRVDVNDLKAFFLRWYGPNNAVITIGGDLDSKQTLEWVNKYFGSIPRGPEVENAPKQPVTLKENRYITLEDRIQQPMVMIGWPTTYRGEETEASLDMLATLLGDGKTSLLYQELVKTGKVVDAGAFHDCAELSCTMYVYAMTDSGKNNDLSTAYKEVMDVLEKFDKEGVSKADLEEVQGSAEAGAIFGLQSVSGKVSQLASNETFYGNPNQLEKQLAELKAVTPEKVSQAFDTYMANKYKVTLSVVPKGKTQLEVQKPNFVTPKRDLPEYKKIDENSLDVRRAVDDFDRSIMPQPSKGVTAKAPDIYRANLSNGIEVLGTEAIETPTIQLQIAIPAGNRYVAKGKEGLASLTAAMMEEGTTTSSSEELQKKLDKLGSSVSFNSGSYTTTISVASLTKNIDQTLAIVNEMLFEPAFEQADFDRLQKQAVEGLVYEHQRPSWLASQATREILFKGTIFDRSPDGSLASVQALTLDDVKAFYKQTYTPIGTQIVSVGDINKSNLINKLAFLSDWKGATPEILAPQRLPTLNEQKIYLINKPNAPQSVVRFVRQGMPFDATGELYQTQLANFNLGGNFNSRINQNLREDKGYTYGAGGYLMGNKEIGMSIFYAQVRADVTVESIKEFISEMDKFKKDGMTVDELNFMRLAVGQQDALKYETPGQKARLLGKILTYSLDDDFIDEQNELIETLGRDKLNALAAKWFDPAQYQIVVVGDEKELLPKLKSLGIPVEVMTVKK
;
A
#
# COMPACT_ATOMS: atom_id res chain seq x y z
N MET A 1 -38.20 -32.92 -30.70
CA MET A 1 -38.59 -31.56 -30.37
C MET A 1 -38.08 -31.09 -29.00
N LYS A 2 -36.90 -31.52 -28.56
CA LYS A 2 -36.30 -31.07 -27.24
C LYS A 2 -34.87 -30.49 -27.39
N LYS A 3 -34.37 -30.24 -28.62
CA LYS A 3 -33.03 -29.67 -28.87
C LYS A 3 -33.04 -28.26 -29.47
N ILE A 4 -34.20 -27.63 -29.66
CA ILE A 4 -34.29 -26.28 -30.25
C ILE A 4 -34.56 -25.22 -29.19
N LEU A 5 -34.95 -25.58 -27.96
CA LEU A 5 -35.24 -24.63 -26.87
C LEU A 5 -34.03 -24.20 -26.05
N SER A 6 -32.94 -24.96 -26.12
CA SER A 6 -31.71 -24.60 -25.38
C SER A 6 -30.78 -23.62 -26.12
N LEU A 7 -30.93 -23.47 -27.44
CA LEU A 7 -30.09 -22.53 -28.21
C LEU A 7 -30.63 -21.09 -28.19
N SER A 8 -31.93 -20.93 -27.92
CA SER A 8 -32.54 -19.59 -27.90
C SER A 8 -32.34 -18.84 -26.58
N ILE A 9 -32.07 -19.56 -25.48
CA ILE A 9 -31.82 -18.95 -24.17
C ILE A 9 -30.36 -18.45 -24.06
N VAL A 10 -29.41 -19.16 -24.67
CA VAL A 10 -27.99 -18.76 -24.70
C VAL A 10 -27.78 -17.52 -25.59
N LEU A 11 -28.54 -17.39 -26.68
CA LEU A 11 -28.49 -16.22 -27.56
C LEU A 11 -29.14 -14.97 -26.93
N ALA A 12 -30.11 -15.12 -26.02
CA ALA A 12 -30.75 -14.01 -25.32
C ALA A 12 -29.84 -13.45 -24.19
N LEU A 13 -29.09 -14.33 -23.49
CA LEU A 13 -28.12 -13.90 -22.45
C LEU A 13 -26.88 -13.19 -23.07
N ALA A 14 -26.40 -13.69 -24.22
CA ALA A 14 -25.31 -13.03 -24.94
C ALA A 14 -25.72 -11.69 -25.62
N GLY A 15 -27.02 -11.47 -25.85
CA GLY A 15 -27.56 -10.23 -26.40
C GLY A 15 -27.71 -9.13 -25.34
N CYS A 16 -28.09 -9.46 -24.10
CA CYS A 16 -28.20 -8.49 -23.00
C CYS A 16 -26.82 -7.95 -22.59
N SER A 17 -25.79 -8.80 -22.46
CA SER A 17 -24.47 -8.36 -22.03
C SER A 17 -23.75 -7.43 -23.02
N LYS A 18 -24.05 -7.48 -24.29
CA LYS A 18 -23.45 -6.57 -25.29
C LYS A 18 -24.08 -5.18 -25.31
N SER A 19 -25.36 -5.05 -24.97
CA SER A 19 -26.07 -3.75 -24.99
C SER A 19 -25.63 -2.83 -23.84
N GLU A 20 -25.13 -3.38 -22.73
CA GLU A 20 -24.67 -2.61 -21.55
C GLU A 20 -23.39 -1.84 -21.82
N PHE A 21 -22.55 -2.32 -22.76
CA PHE A 21 -21.29 -1.68 -23.13
C PHE A 21 -21.41 -0.83 -24.41
N GLU A 22 -22.60 -0.75 -25.03
CA GLU A 22 -22.75 0.09 -26.23
C GLU A 22 -22.79 1.57 -25.86
N ALA A 23 -21.91 2.35 -26.50
CA ALA A 23 -21.89 3.80 -26.35
C ALA A 23 -23.25 4.40 -26.78
N PRO A 24 -23.71 5.48 -26.13
CA PRO A 24 -24.86 6.24 -26.58
C PRO A 24 -24.71 6.65 -28.05
N LYS A 25 -25.81 6.68 -28.78
CA LYS A 25 -25.78 7.13 -30.19
C LYS A 25 -25.29 8.58 -30.28
N ALA A 26 -24.59 8.92 -31.37
CA ALA A 26 -24.07 10.27 -31.56
C ALA A 26 -25.14 11.37 -31.44
N THR A 27 -26.42 11.06 -31.74
CA THR A 27 -27.55 11.98 -31.57
C THR A 27 -27.96 12.20 -30.12
N ASP A 28 -27.56 11.31 -29.22
CA ASP A 28 -27.93 11.30 -27.80
C ASP A 28 -26.77 11.83 -26.91
N LEU A 29 -25.62 12.17 -27.50
CA LEU A 29 -24.49 12.76 -26.79
C LEU A 29 -24.80 14.23 -26.43
N PRO A 30 -24.36 14.69 -25.24
CA PRO A 30 -24.43 16.10 -24.87
C PRO A 30 -23.66 16.96 -25.88
N LYS A 31 -24.12 18.20 -26.08
CA LYS A 31 -23.41 19.15 -26.96
C LYS A 31 -21.98 19.40 -26.42
N GLY A 32 -21.00 19.32 -27.30
CA GLY A 32 -19.59 19.50 -26.94
C GLY A 32 -18.90 18.21 -26.50
N VAL A 33 -19.58 17.06 -26.54
CA VAL A 33 -19.02 15.74 -26.29
C VAL A 33 -18.90 14.95 -27.58
N THR A 34 -17.72 14.40 -27.87
CA THR A 34 -17.44 13.59 -29.05
C THR A 34 -16.95 12.21 -28.64
N LEU A 35 -17.58 11.15 -29.19
CA LEU A 35 -17.08 9.77 -29.04
C LEU A 35 -15.83 9.60 -29.93
N VAL A 36 -14.74 9.19 -29.28
CA VAL A 36 -13.44 8.94 -29.94
C VAL A 36 -13.28 7.47 -30.28
N GLU A 37 -13.56 6.59 -29.31
CA GLU A 37 -13.35 5.16 -29.43
C GLU A 37 -14.28 4.37 -28.51
N GLN A 38 -14.59 3.15 -28.91
CA GLN A 38 -15.30 2.17 -28.09
C GLN A 38 -14.64 0.81 -28.22
N VAL A 39 -14.38 0.17 -27.08
CA VAL A 39 -13.85 -1.20 -26.99
C VAL A 39 -14.86 -2.07 -26.25
N LEU A 40 -15.31 -3.13 -26.91
CA LEU A 40 -16.29 -4.07 -26.36
C LEU A 40 -15.61 -5.21 -25.59
N PRO A 41 -16.31 -5.87 -24.65
CA PRO A 41 -15.80 -7.05 -23.95
C PRO A 41 -15.38 -8.14 -24.93
N LYS A 42 -14.24 -8.77 -24.67
CA LYS A 42 -13.72 -9.89 -25.44
C LYS A 42 -13.46 -11.06 -24.49
N GLU A 43 -14.26 -12.11 -24.64
CA GLU A 43 -14.17 -13.30 -23.80
C GLU A 43 -12.77 -13.91 -23.80
N GLY A 44 -12.24 -14.26 -22.62
CA GLY A 44 -10.94 -14.89 -22.46
C GLY A 44 -9.73 -13.98 -22.73
N SER A 45 -9.92 -12.65 -22.78
CA SER A 45 -8.84 -11.67 -22.92
C SER A 45 -8.70 -10.78 -21.70
N THR A 46 -7.56 -10.06 -21.62
CA THR A 46 -7.31 -9.03 -20.61
C THR A 46 -7.76 -7.64 -21.05
N VAL A 47 -8.55 -7.56 -22.13
CA VAL A 47 -9.13 -6.31 -22.62
C VAL A 47 -10.13 -5.77 -21.61
N ILE A 48 -9.90 -4.55 -21.15
CA ILE A 48 -10.87 -3.81 -20.33
C ILE A 48 -11.83 -3.11 -21.29
N PRO A 49 -13.14 -3.36 -21.22
CA PRO A 49 -14.10 -2.65 -22.06
C PRO A 49 -14.20 -1.19 -21.64
N TYR A 50 -14.26 -0.27 -22.61
CA TYR A 50 -14.42 1.15 -22.33
C TYR A 50 -15.02 1.93 -23.50
N GLN A 51 -15.46 3.14 -23.20
CA GLN A 51 -15.90 4.17 -24.12
C GLN A 51 -15.05 5.42 -23.87
N LYS A 52 -14.37 5.94 -24.90
CA LYS A 52 -13.52 7.14 -24.81
C LYS A 52 -14.17 8.31 -25.51
N TYR A 53 -14.26 9.43 -24.83
CA TYR A 53 -14.82 10.68 -25.34
C TYR A 53 -13.84 11.84 -25.12
N THR A 54 -14.12 12.94 -25.83
CA THR A 54 -13.43 14.22 -25.64
C THR A 54 -14.46 15.33 -25.52
N LEU A 55 -14.28 16.26 -24.59
CA LEU A 55 -15.04 17.49 -24.46
C LEU A 55 -14.41 18.61 -25.30
N ASP A 56 -15.21 19.65 -25.66
CA ASP A 56 -14.72 20.82 -26.42
C ASP A 56 -13.55 21.55 -25.75
N ASN A 57 -13.45 21.51 -24.42
CA ASN A 57 -12.33 22.09 -23.68
C ASN A 57 -11.07 21.21 -23.66
N GLY A 58 -11.11 20.03 -24.27
CA GLY A 58 -9.99 19.12 -24.42
C GLY A 58 -9.88 18.06 -23.33
N LEU A 59 -10.81 17.98 -22.38
CA LEU A 59 -10.82 16.92 -21.37
C LEU A 59 -11.09 15.56 -22.03
N THR A 60 -10.23 14.59 -21.79
CA THR A 60 -10.45 13.19 -22.17
C THR A 60 -11.27 12.50 -21.09
N VAL A 61 -12.34 11.79 -21.51
CA VAL A 61 -13.24 11.04 -20.62
C VAL A 61 -13.24 9.57 -21.03
N ILE A 62 -13.00 8.68 -20.07
CA ILE A 62 -13.06 7.23 -20.30
C ILE A 62 -14.10 6.66 -19.34
N LEU A 63 -15.08 5.94 -19.89
CA LEU A 63 -16.10 5.23 -19.11
C LEU A 63 -15.91 3.72 -19.28
N SER A 64 -15.90 3.00 -18.17
CA SER A 64 -15.82 1.53 -18.13
C SER A 64 -16.96 0.98 -17.28
N PRO A 65 -18.18 0.82 -17.82
CA PRO A 65 -19.32 0.26 -17.10
C PRO A 65 -19.02 -1.15 -16.60
N ASP A 66 -19.30 -1.42 -15.33
CA ASP A 66 -19.16 -2.73 -14.67
C ASP A 66 -20.20 -2.83 -13.54
N HIS A 67 -21.24 -3.62 -13.76
CA HIS A 67 -22.38 -3.77 -12.84
C HIS A 67 -22.22 -4.96 -11.88
N SER A 68 -21.00 -5.48 -11.71
CA SER A 68 -20.72 -6.61 -10.81
C SER A 68 -20.92 -6.25 -9.34
N ASP A 69 -20.53 -5.03 -8.98
CA ASP A 69 -20.66 -4.49 -7.62
C ASP A 69 -21.25 -3.07 -7.65
N PRO A 70 -22.04 -2.65 -6.65
CA PRO A 70 -22.70 -1.35 -6.64
C PRO A 70 -21.73 -0.21 -6.26
N LEU A 71 -20.58 -0.16 -6.91
CA LEU A 71 -19.49 0.79 -6.70
C LEU A 71 -19.19 1.56 -7.96
N VAL A 72 -18.64 2.76 -7.78
CA VAL A 72 -17.92 3.48 -8.85
C VAL A 72 -16.57 3.94 -8.34
N HIS A 73 -15.60 3.94 -9.25
CA HIS A 73 -14.29 4.54 -9.05
C HIS A 73 -14.10 5.66 -10.06
N VAL A 74 -13.70 6.82 -9.56
CA VAL A 74 -13.38 8.01 -10.37
C VAL A 74 -11.90 8.31 -10.19
N ASP A 75 -11.17 8.45 -11.27
CA ASP A 75 -9.77 8.87 -11.31
C ASP A 75 -9.62 10.09 -12.22
N VAL A 76 -9.08 11.18 -11.69
CA VAL A 76 -8.70 12.36 -12.46
C VAL A 76 -7.18 12.44 -12.48
N THR A 77 -6.58 12.06 -13.59
CA THR A 77 -5.13 12.06 -13.81
C THR A 77 -4.72 13.28 -14.65
N TYR A 78 -3.77 14.05 -14.10
CA TYR A 78 -3.10 15.16 -14.79
C TYR A 78 -1.71 14.72 -15.23
N HIS A 79 -1.34 14.98 -16.49
CA HIS A 79 -0.01 14.67 -17.02
C HIS A 79 1.01 15.71 -16.55
N VAL A 80 1.16 15.82 -15.24
CA VAL A 80 2.10 16.68 -14.54
C VAL A 80 2.58 16.01 -13.27
N GLY A 81 3.89 15.89 -13.12
CA GLY A 81 4.57 15.40 -11.93
C GLY A 81 5.81 16.24 -11.67
N SER A 82 6.73 15.73 -10.84
CA SER A 82 7.95 16.47 -10.51
C SER A 82 8.87 16.73 -11.70
N ALA A 83 8.70 16.01 -12.81
CA ALA A 83 9.44 16.28 -14.06
C ALA A 83 9.08 17.60 -14.74
N ARG A 84 8.00 18.24 -14.35
CA ARG A 84 7.56 19.54 -14.89
C ARG A 84 7.97 20.72 -14.00
N GLU A 85 8.69 20.45 -12.92
CA GLU A 85 9.19 21.45 -11.99
C GLU A 85 10.47 22.13 -12.53
N GLU A 86 10.79 23.29 -11.97
CA GLU A 86 11.99 24.05 -12.28
C GLU A 86 13.03 23.90 -11.17
N ILE A 87 14.32 24.05 -11.50
CA ILE A 87 15.38 24.09 -10.51
C ILE A 87 15.08 25.19 -9.47
N GLY A 88 15.11 24.83 -8.19
CA GLY A 88 14.80 25.73 -7.08
C GLY A 88 13.32 25.80 -6.72
N LYS A 89 12.48 24.98 -7.36
CA LYS A 89 11.06 24.78 -7.07
C LYS A 89 10.69 23.31 -7.06
N SER A 90 11.60 22.43 -6.62
CA SER A 90 11.31 20.99 -6.51
C SER A 90 10.29 20.70 -5.40
N GLY A 91 9.47 19.70 -5.61
CA GLY A 91 8.39 19.30 -4.71
C GLY A 91 7.04 19.99 -4.99
N PHE A 92 6.95 20.83 -6.03
CA PHE A 92 5.73 21.62 -6.31
C PHE A 92 4.55 20.78 -6.74
N ALA A 93 4.77 19.76 -7.57
CA ALA A 93 3.70 18.87 -8.01
C ALA A 93 3.09 18.13 -6.81
N HIS A 94 3.93 17.61 -5.92
CA HIS A 94 3.50 16.94 -4.70
C HIS A 94 2.87 17.92 -3.69
N PHE A 95 3.48 19.09 -3.50
CA PHE A 95 2.90 20.13 -2.65
C PHE A 95 1.52 20.54 -3.19
N PHE A 96 1.35 20.61 -4.51
CA PHE A 96 0.08 20.95 -5.10
C PHE A 96 -0.95 19.83 -4.92
N GLU A 97 -0.54 18.57 -4.92
CA GLU A 97 -1.41 17.45 -4.53
C GLU A 97 -2.06 17.71 -3.16
N HIS A 98 -1.27 18.10 -2.15
CA HIS A 98 -1.81 18.47 -0.83
C HIS A 98 -2.79 19.65 -0.88
N MET A 99 -2.46 20.68 -1.65
CA MET A 99 -3.30 21.87 -1.75
C MET A 99 -4.65 21.60 -2.40
N MET A 100 -4.73 20.62 -3.30
CA MET A 100 -5.97 20.22 -3.96
C MET A 100 -7.04 19.65 -3.01
N PHE A 101 -6.66 19.29 -1.79
CA PHE A 101 -7.58 18.84 -0.75
C PHE A 101 -8.01 19.95 0.23
N GLN A 102 -7.47 21.16 0.08
CA GLN A 102 -7.69 22.26 1.02
C GLN A 102 -8.92 23.12 0.68
N GLY A 103 -9.87 22.54 -0.10
CA GLY A 103 -11.10 23.21 -0.50
C GLY A 103 -10.98 24.01 -1.80
N SER A 104 -12.13 24.43 -2.32
CA SER A 104 -12.30 25.18 -3.54
C SER A 104 -13.39 26.23 -3.34
N GLU A 105 -13.89 26.90 -4.39
CA GLU A 105 -14.88 27.98 -4.24
C GLU A 105 -16.18 27.52 -3.56
N ASN A 106 -16.67 26.34 -3.92
CA ASN A 106 -17.94 25.80 -3.40
C ASN A 106 -17.73 24.69 -2.36
N VAL A 107 -16.50 24.25 -2.14
CA VAL A 107 -16.13 23.23 -1.17
C VAL A 107 -15.26 23.86 -0.08
N GLY A 108 -15.77 23.91 1.14
CA GLY A 108 -15.07 24.50 2.27
C GLY A 108 -13.74 23.77 2.57
N ASP A 109 -12.88 24.43 3.33
CA ASP A 109 -11.63 23.87 3.80
C ASP A 109 -11.82 22.51 4.46
N GLN A 110 -11.04 21.48 4.05
CA GLN A 110 -11.09 20.12 4.56
C GLN A 110 -12.41 19.35 4.29
N GLN A 111 -13.37 19.97 3.60
CA GLN A 111 -14.65 19.35 3.30
C GLN A 111 -14.53 18.26 2.23
N HIS A 112 -13.48 18.28 1.42
CA HIS A 112 -13.24 17.25 0.39
C HIS A 112 -13.19 15.85 1.00
N PHE A 113 -12.33 15.62 1.99
CA PHE A 113 -12.26 14.37 2.73
C PHE A 113 -13.57 14.03 3.44
N LYS A 114 -14.22 15.02 4.03
CA LYS A 114 -15.46 14.81 4.77
C LYS A 114 -16.58 14.36 3.86
N ILE A 115 -16.78 15.00 2.71
CA ILE A 115 -17.86 14.69 1.75
C ILE A 115 -17.72 13.23 1.24
N ILE A 116 -16.50 12.81 0.88
CA ILE A 116 -16.27 11.46 0.39
C ILE A 116 -16.40 10.44 1.52
N THR A 117 -15.93 10.76 2.72
CA THR A 117 -16.12 9.90 3.89
C THR A 117 -17.61 9.75 4.26
N GLU A 118 -18.39 10.83 4.23
CA GLU A 118 -19.86 10.80 4.43
C GLU A 118 -20.58 9.98 3.35
N ALA A 119 -20.03 9.95 2.14
CA ALA A 119 -20.53 9.11 1.06
C ALA A 119 -20.21 7.61 1.27
N GLY A 120 -19.53 7.24 2.35
CA GLY A 120 -19.05 5.86 2.59
C GLY A 120 -17.87 5.47 1.73
N GLY A 121 -17.20 6.41 1.10
CA GLY A 121 -16.11 6.17 0.17
C GLY A 121 -14.70 6.25 0.77
N THR A 122 -13.75 5.94 -0.09
CA THR A 122 -12.32 6.14 0.14
C THR A 122 -11.76 7.06 -0.94
N LEU A 123 -10.70 7.79 -0.63
CA LEU A 123 -10.03 8.69 -1.56
C LEU A 123 -8.54 8.71 -1.32
N ASN A 124 -7.78 9.11 -2.34
CA ASN A 124 -6.38 9.46 -2.22
C ASN A 124 -5.93 10.37 -3.36
N GLY A 125 -4.76 10.97 -3.21
CA GLY A 125 -3.98 11.57 -4.28
C GLY A 125 -2.62 10.92 -4.33
N THR A 126 -1.99 10.92 -5.50
CA THR A 126 -0.60 10.47 -5.65
C THR A 126 0.12 11.32 -6.68
N THR A 127 1.38 11.60 -6.42
CA THR A 127 2.28 12.27 -7.36
C THR A 127 3.52 11.42 -7.59
N ASN A 128 3.90 11.26 -8.84
CA ASN A 128 5.18 10.69 -9.22
C ASN A 128 5.97 11.67 -10.11
N ARG A 129 7.00 11.19 -10.78
CA ARG A 129 7.81 12.02 -11.68
C ARG A 129 7.01 12.62 -12.82
N ASP A 130 6.01 11.90 -13.36
CA ASP A 130 5.38 12.20 -14.64
C ASP A 130 3.90 12.55 -14.56
N ARG A 131 3.20 12.17 -13.49
CA ARG A 131 1.77 12.42 -13.32
C ARG A 131 1.38 12.72 -11.88
N THR A 132 0.24 13.41 -11.71
CA THR A 132 -0.49 13.57 -10.45
C THR A 132 -1.92 13.12 -10.68
N ASN A 133 -2.47 12.26 -9.82
CA ASN A 133 -3.87 11.87 -9.88
C ASN A 133 -4.59 11.98 -8.54
N TYR A 134 -5.89 12.09 -8.63
CA TYR A 134 -6.83 12.11 -7.51
C TYR A 134 -7.92 11.10 -7.82
N PHE A 135 -8.24 10.28 -6.84
CA PHE A 135 -9.21 9.22 -7.07
C PHE A 135 -10.01 8.89 -5.82
N GLU A 136 -11.24 8.45 -6.05
CA GLU A 136 -12.12 7.97 -5.01
C GLU A 136 -12.91 6.74 -5.48
N THR A 137 -13.22 5.87 -4.51
CA THR A 137 -14.16 4.77 -4.68
C THR A 137 -15.34 5.01 -3.75
N VAL A 138 -16.54 5.04 -4.31
CA VAL A 138 -17.76 5.32 -3.55
C VAL A 138 -18.90 4.37 -3.99
N PRO A 139 -19.96 4.20 -3.20
CA PRO A 139 -21.21 3.61 -3.67
C PRO A 139 -21.73 4.31 -4.93
N ALA A 140 -22.25 3.56 -5.89
CA ALA A 140 -22.61 4.05 -7.22
C ALA A 140 -23.61 5.23 -7.20
N ASN A 141 -24.50 5.29 -6.20
CA ASN A 141 -25.45 6.39 -6.05
C ASN A 141 -24.82 7.76 -5.68
N GLN A 142 -23.52 7.79 -5.42
CA GLN A 142 -22.76 9.01 -5.08
C GLN A 142 -22.03 9.62 -6.29
N LEU A 143 -22.07 9.00 -7.48
CA LEU A 143 -21.27 9.39 -8.64
C LEU A 143 -21.43 10.86 -9.02
N GLU A 144 -22.68 11.40 -9.12
CA GLU A 144 -22.90 12.80 -9.47
C GLU A 144 -22.19 13.76 -8.50
N LYS A 145 -22.22 13.41 -7.19
CA LYS A 145 -21.55 14.20 -6.15
C LYS A 145 -20.03 14.20 -6.31
N MET A 146 -19.44 13.06 -6.70
CA MET A 146 -17.99 12.98 -6.96
C MET A 146 -17.60 13.82 -8.16
N LEU A 147 -18.36 13.76 -9.25
CA LEU A 147 -18.11 14.57 -10.43
C LEU A 147 -18.23 16.07 -10.16
N TRP A 148 -19.19 16.47 -9.33
CA TRP A 148 -19.31 17.85 -8.86
C TRP A 148 -18.06 18.26 -8.06
N LEU A 149 -17.61 17.42 -7.11
CA LEU A 149 -16.48 17.66 -6.23
C LEU A 149 -15.16 17.79 -7.02
N GLU A 150 -14.90 16.85 -7.94
CA GLU A 150 -13.71 16.84 -8.78
C GLU A 150 -13.67 18.03 -9.75
N SER A 151 -14.80 18.39 -10.32
CA SER A 151 -14.89 19.53 -11.22
C SER A 151 -14.71 20.88 -10.48
N ASP A 152 -15.17 20.98 -9.25
CA ASP A 152 -14.96 22.17 -8.40
C ASP A 152 -13.48 22.34 -8.08
N ARG A 153 -12.78 21.23 -7.76
CA ARG A 153 -11.33 21.22 -7.59
C ARG A 153 -10.59 21.61 -8.88
N MET A 154 -11.00 21.12 -10.04
CA MET A 154 -10.34 21.42 -11.32
C MET A 154 -10.54 22.87 -11.77
N GLY A 155 -11.73 23.39 -11.67
CA GLY A 155 -12.10 24.69 -12.23
C GLY A 155 -12.14 25.87 -11.29
N PHE A 156 -12.27 25.64 -9.97
CA PHE A 156 -12.62 26.66 -8.98
C PHE A 156 -11.70 26.66 -7.74
N LEU A 157 -10.51 26.06 -7.85
CA LEU A 157 -9.57 25.96 -6.74
C LEU A 157 -8.87 27.29 -6.42
N ILE A 158 -8.49 28.07 -7.45
CA ILE A 158 -7.46 29.10 -7.36
C ILE A 158 -7.76 30.19 -6.30
N ASP A 159 -9.01 30.54 -6.12
CA ASP A 159 -9.42 31.56 -5.15
C ASP A 159 -9.44 31.04 -3.71
N ALA A 160 -9.52 29.73 -3.51
CA ALA A 160 -9.44 29.08 -2.20
C ALA A 160 -8.00 28.89 -1.70
N VAL A 161 -7.00 29.00 -2.58
CA VAL A 161 -5.58 28.88 -2.23
C VAL A 161 -5.10 30.15 -1.54
N SER A 162 -4.91 30.09 -0.22
CA SER A 162 -4.46 31.21 0.60
C SER A 162 -3.06 31.01 1.16
N GLN A 163 -2.37 32.11 1.54
CA GLN A 163 -1.05 32.04 2.19
C GLN A 163 -1.09 31.17 3.47
N LYS A 164 -2.17 31.27 4.28
CA LYS A 164 -2.30 30.47 5.50
C LYS A 164 -2.31 28.98 5.21
N LYS A 165 -3.13 28.52 4.27
CA LYS A 165 -3.21 27.11 3.85
C LYS A 165 -1.88 26.62 3.28
N PHE A 166 -1.24 27.47 2.47
CA PHE A 166 0.08 27.22 1.93
C PHE A 166 1.12 26.95 3.03
N GLU A 167 1.19 27.78 4.09
CA GLU A 167 2.17 27.59 5.18
C GLU A 167 1.90 26.30 5.99
N ILE A 168 0.62 25.98 6.23
CA ILE A 168 0.26 24.75 6.92
C ILE A 168 0.70 23.54 6.09
N GLN A 169 0.35 23.51 4.80
CA GLN A 169 0.69 22.38 3.94
C GLN A 169 2.19 22.31 3.65
N ARG A 170 2.91 23.44 3.58
CA ARG A 170 4.38 23.45 3.56
C ARG A 170 4.95 22.71 4.77
N SER A 171 4.42 22.98 5.95
CA SER A 171 4.86 22.30 7.17
C SER A 171 4.54 20.82 7.15
N THR A 172 3.38 20.43 6.61
CA THR A 172 2.95 19.04 6.46
C THR A 172 3.86 18.27 5.50
N VAL A 173 4.17 18.82 4.31
CA VAL A 173 5.10 18.22 3.34
C VAL A 173 6.51 18.08 3.92
N LYS A 174 6.99 19.09 4.66
CA LYS A 174 8.29 18.98 5.35
C LYS A 174 8.29 17.90 6.45
N ASN A 175 7.19 17.75 7.19
CA ASN A 175 7.04 16.67 8.17
C ASN A 175 7.02 15.30 7.49
N GLU A 176 6.35 15.18 6.35
CA GLU A 176 6.34 13.96 5.54
C GLU A 176 7.72 13.61 5.04
N ARG A 177 8.47 14.57 4.47
CA ARG A 177 9.86 14.34 4.09
C ARG A 177 10.70 13.86 5.28
N GLY A 178 10.52 14.51 6.44
CA GLY A 178 11.18 14.10 7.69
C GLY A 178 10.85 12.65 8.05
N GLN A 179 9.60 12.24 7.93
CA GLN A 179 9.14 10.92 8.30
C GLN A 179 9.57 9.82 7.31
N ASN A 180 9.43 10.07 6.02
CA ASN A 180 9.54 9.06 4.97
C ASN A 180 10.94 8.99 4.35
N TYR A 181 11.75 10.07 4.46
CA TYR A 181 13.07 10.18 3.86
C TYR A 181 14.17 10.41 4.91
N ASP A 182 14.19 11.56 5.57
CA ASP A 182 15.33 11.98 6.40
C ASP A 182 15.51 11.14 7.68
N ASN A 183 14.43 10.57 8.23
CA ASN A 183 14.44 9.74 9.45
C ASN A 183 14.34 8.25 9.21
N ARG A 184 14.01 7.86 7.99
CA ARG A 184 13.90 6.45 7.61
C ARG A 184 15.29 5.90 7.30
N PRO A 185 15.68 4.74 7.85
CA PRO A 185 16.87 4.02 7.38
C PRO A 185 16.81 3.84 5.87
N TYR A 186 17.91 4.14 5.18
CA TYR A 186 18.04 4.10 3.71
C TYR A 186 17.12 5.07 2.93
N GLY A 187 16.44 6.00 3.59
CA GLY A 187 15.42 6.85 2.97
C GLY A 187 15.95 7.81 1.90
N LEU A 188 17.25 8.13 1.91
CA LEU A 188 17.87 9.07 0.97
C LEU A 188 18.57 8.39 -0.24
N ILE A 189 18.50 7.07 -0.35
CA ILE A 189 19.18 6.31 -1.42
C ILE A 189 18.82 6.85 -2.81
N TYR A 190 17.51 6.94 -3.12
CA TYR A 190 17.06 7.36 -4.44
C TYR A 190 17.35 8.84 -4.74
N GLU A 191 17.37 9.69 -3.73
CA GLU A 191 17.82 11.09 -3.89
C GLU A 191 19.28 11.13 -4.32
N LYS A 192 20.15 10.40 -3.61
CA LYS A 192 21.59 10.36 -3.93
C LYS A 192 21.90 9.65 -5.24
N MET A 193 21.14 8.60 -5.57
CA MET A 193 21.25 7.94 -6.87
C MET A 193 20.80 8.87 -8.01
N GLY A 194 19.66 9.57 -7.86
CA GLY A 194 19.17 10.52 -8.85
C GLY A 194 20.16 11.67 -9.09
N GLU A 195 20.70 12.26 -8.02
CA GLU A 195 21.73 13.31 -8.10
C GLU A 195 23.02 12.84 -8.81
N ALA A 196 23.34 11.55 -8.70
CA ALA A 196 24.55 11.00 -9.31
C ALA A 196 24.33 10.40 -10.71
N LEU A 197 23.13 9.94 -11.03
CA LEU A 197 22.78 9.39 -12.35
C LEU A 197 22.53 10.50 -13.37
N PHE A 198 21.71 11.48 -12.98
CA PHE A 198 21.21 12.50 -13.87
C PHE A 198 22.04 13.78 -13.80
N PRO A 199 22.30 14.46 -14.93
CA PRO A 199 22.94 15.76 -14.90
C PRO A 199 22.05 16.80 -14.20
N GLN A 200 22.66 17.81 -13.59
CA GLN A 200 21.92 18.93 -13.02
C GLN A 200 20.99 19.56 -14.04
N GLY A 201 19.71 19.71 -13.70
CA GLY A 201 18.67 20.21 -14.58
C GLY A 201 17.90 19.14 -15.35
N HIS A 202 18.35 17.89 -15.31
CA HIS A 202 17.52 16.80 -15.79
C HIS A 202 16.29 16.63 -14.86
N PRO A 203 15.06 16.48 -15.38
CA PRO A 203 13.84 16.40 -14.57
C PRO A 203 13.83 15.32 -13.48
N TYR A 204 14.64 14.27 -13.62
CA TYR A 204 14.75 13.17 -12.66
C TYR A 204 15.94 13.29 -11.72
N SER A 205 16.64 14.43 -11.69
CA SER A 205 17.76 14.66 -10.77
C SER A 205 17.33 15.03 -9.35
N TRP A 206 16.03 15.22 -9.10
CA TRP A 206 15.44 15.40 -7.77
C TRP A 206 14.27 14.46 -7.53
N GLN A 207 13.92 14.31 -6.25
CA GLN A 207 12.79 13.47 -5.85
C GLN A 207 11.48 14.26 -5.84
N THR A 208 10.35 13.57 -6.02
CA THR A 208 9.00 14.16 -6.03
C THR A 208 8.67 14.92 -4.75
N ILE A 209 9.20 14.49 -3.59
CA ILE A 209 9.01 15.20 -2.32
C ILE A 209 9.71 16.58 -2.30
N GLY A 210 10.68 16.82 -3.16
CA GLY A 210 11.45 18.05 -3.26
C GLY A 210 12.46 18.28 -2.14
N TYR A 211 13.28 19.30 -2.31
CA TYR A 211 14.22 19.74 -1.29
C TYR A 211 13.56 20.74 -0.34
N VAL A 212 13.87 20.66 0.95
CA VAL A 212 13.37 21.61 1.97
C VAL A 212 13.74 23.06 1.60
N GLU A 213 14.94 23.28 1.08
CA GLU A 213 15.42 24.59 0.63
C GLU A 213 14.52 25.19 -0.46
N ASP A 214 14.04 24.36 -1.39
CA ASP A 214 13.16 24.81 -2.47
C ASP A 214 11.75 25.13 -1.94
N LEU A 215 11.24 24.32 -1.04
CA LEU A 215 9.94 24.56 -0.39
C LEU A 215 9.96 25.85 0.48
N ASP A 216 11.11 26.19 1.09
CA ASP A 216 11.21 27.35 1.98
C ASP A 216 11.36 28.68 1.22
N ARG A 217 11.83 28.66 -0.04
CA ARG A 217 12.11 29.88 -0.80
C ARG A 217 10.94 30.42 -1.63
N VAL A 218 9.86 29.68 -1.78
CA VAL A 218 8.73 29.98 -2.65
C VAL A 218 7.52 30.47 -1.87
N ASP A 219 6.56 31.11 -2.56
CA ASP A 219 5.32 31.57 -1.97
C ASP A 219 4.07 31.00 -2.68
N VAL A 220 2.88 31.39 -2.20
CA VAL A 220 1.60 30.90 -2.71
C VAL A 220 1.38 31.24 -4.20
N ASN A 221 1.94 32.34 -4.70
CA ASN A 221 1.77 32.76 -6.09
C ASN A 221 2.58 31.89 -7.05
N ASP A 222 3.75 31.37 -6.62
CA ASP A 222 4.47 30.36 -7.38
C ASP A 222 3.63 29.10 -7.58
N LEU A 223 2.93 28.68 -6.52
CA LEU A 223 2.06 27.51 -6.54
C LEU A 223 0.82 27.74 -7.42
N LYS A 224 0.19 28.93 -7.33
CA LYS A 224 -0.91 29.33 -8.21
C LYS A 224 -0.48 29.32 -9.69
N ALA A 225 0.71 29.85 -9.99
CA ALA A 225 1.24 29.85 -11.36
C ALA A 225 1.46 28.43 -11.90
N PHE A 226 1.96 27.51 -11.08
CA PHE A 226 2.13 26.09 -11.44
C PHE A 226 0.79 25.44 -11.77
N PHE A 227 -0.25 25.66 -10.96
CA PHE A 227 -1.60 25.18 -11.24
C PHE A 227 -2.13 25.68 -12.59
N LEU A 228 -2.10 27.00 -12.78
CA LEU A 228 -2.63 27.63 -14.02
C LEU A 228 -1.89 27.15 -15.28
N ARG A 229 -0.65 26.71 -15.14
CA ARG A 229 0.15 26.16 -16.25
C ARG A 229 -0.20 24.71 -16.57
N TRP A 230 -0.42 23.87 -15.56
CA TRP A 230 -0.41 22.42 -15.75
C TRP A 230 -1.75 21.71 -15.52
N TYR A 231 -2.65 22.28 -14.67
CA TYR A 231 -3.88 21.61 -14.23
C TYR A 231 -5.12 22.04 -15.05
N GLY A 232 -4.96 22.21 -16.37
CA GLY A 232 -6.09 22.45 -17.26
C GLY A 232 -6.76 21.15 -17.73
N PRO A 233 -8.05 21.21 -18.14
CA PRO A 233 -8.79 20.04 -18.61
C PRO A 233 -8.14 19.37 -19.84
N ASN A 234 -7.45 20.11 -20.68
CA ASN A 234 -6.72 19.60 -21.86
C ASN A 234 -5.40 18.90 -21.50
N ASN A 235 -5.02 18.84 -20.24
CA ASN A 235 -3.89 18.05 -19.70
C ASN A 235 -4.39 17.00 -18.71
N ALA A 236 -5.67 16.67 -18.73
CA ALA A 236 -6.31 15.76 -17.80
C ALA A 236 -7.07 14.64 -18.51
N VAL A 237 -7.11 13.50 -17.86
CA VAL A 237 -7.95 12.36 -18.21
C VAL A 237 -8.84 12.07 -17.00
N ILE A 238 -10.16 12.06 -17.18
CA ILE A 238 -11.07 11.51 -16.18
C ILE A 238 -11.49 10.11 -16.61
N THR A 239 -11.24 9.14 -15.76
CA THR A 239 -11.61 7.74 -16.00
C THR A 239 -12.59 7.30 -14.90
N ILE A 240 -13.73 6.78 -15.31
CA ILE A 240 -14.82 6.38 -14.42
C ILE A 240 -15.19 4.94 -14.74
N GLY A 241 -15.13 4.06 -13.75
CA GLY A 241 -15.54 2.67 -13.89
C GLY A 241 -16.48 2.24 -12.77
N GLY A 242 -17.22 1.16 -13.03
CA GLY A 242 -18.15 0.55 -12.08
C GLY A 242 -19.61 0.66 -12.50
N ASP A 243 -20.51 0.59 -11.53
CA ASP A 243 -21.96 0.57 -11.75
C ASP A 243 -22.49 1.95 -12.17
N LEU A 244 -22.36 2.24 -13.45
CA LEU A 244 -22.74 3.53 -14.04
C LEU A 244 -23.55 3.36 -15.33
N ASP A 245 -24.45 4.33 -15.58
CA ASP A 245 -25.08 4.53 -16.88
C ASP A 245 -24.26 5.52 -17.70
N SER A 246 -23.76 5.10 -18.86
CA SER A 246 -22.87 5.90 -19.69
C SER A 246 -23.49 7.23 -20.13
N LYS A 247 -24.77 7.23 -20.51
CA LYS A 247 -25.45 8.45 -20.99
C LYS A 247 -25.60 9.46 -19.87
N GLN A 248 -26.13 9.01 -18.74
CA GLN A 248 -26.31 9.87 -17.56
C GLN A 248 -24.98 10.41 -17.04
N THR A 249 -23.95 9.56 -17.00
CA THR A 249 -22.60 9.96 -16.58
C THR A 249 -22.03 11.05 -17.50
N LEU A 250 -22.17 10.91 -18.84
CA LEU A 250 -21.74 11.93 -19.78
C LEU A 250 -22.52 13.26 -19.63
N GLU A 251 -23.81 13.20 -19.32
CA GLU A 251 -24.60 14.39 -19.02
C GLU A 251 -24.04 15.12 -17.81
N TRP A 252 -23.69 14.40 -16.75
CA TRP A 252 -23.06 14.97 -15.53
C TRP A 252 -21.63 15.47 -15.82
N VAL A 253 -20.81 14.70 -16.50
CA VAL A 253 -19.44 15.14 -16.87
C VAL A 253 -19.52 16.43 -17.68
N ASN A 254 -20.37 16.51 -18.71
CA ASN A 254 -20.52 17.71 -19.51
C ASN A 254 -21.06 18.89 -18.71
N LYS A 255 -22.03 18.65 -17.80
CA LYS A 255 -22.59 19.67 -16.90
C LYS A 255 -21.50 20.31 -16.02
N TYR A 256 -20.69 19.48 -15.38
CA TYR A 256 -19.76 19.95 -14.35
C TYR A 256 -18.39 20.37 -14.91
N PHE A 257 -17.89 19.68 -15.94
CA PHE A 257 -16.56 19.95 -16.49
C PHE A 257 -16.58 20.78 -17.77
N GLY A 258 -17.69 20.81 -18.51
CA GLY A 258 -17.78 21.44 -19.83
C GLY A 258 -17.56 22.96 -19.82
N SER A 259 -17.89 23.64 -18.72
CA SER A 259 -17.70 25.10 -18.55
C SER A 259 -16.25 25.49 -18.20
N ILE A 260 -15.42 24.53 -17.76
CA ILE A 260 -14.05 24.80 -17.31
C ILE A 260 -13.21 25.18 -18.53
N PRO A 261 -12.57 26.37 -18.54
CA PRO A 261 -11.80 26.83 -19.69
C PRO A 261 -10.58 25.94 -19.96
N ARG A 262 -10.28 25.74 -21.24
CA ARG A 262 -9.08 25.09 -21.69
C ARG A 262 -7.82 25.75 -21.10
N GLY A 263 -6.88 24.94 -20.63
CA GLY A 263 -5.57 25.39 -20.17
C GLY A 263 -4.62 25.75 -21.32
N PRO A 264 -3.40 26.24 -21.02
CA PRO A 264 -2.35 26.36 -22.02
C PRO A 264 -2.05 25.02 -22.66
N GLU A 265 -1.59 25.04 -23.92
CA GLU A 265 -1.13 23.82 -24.57
C GLU A 265 0.05 23.22 -23.81
N VAL A 266 -0.01 21.90 -23.60
CA VAL A 266 1.03 21.13 -22.94
C VAL A 266 1.68 20.23 -23.98
N GLU A 267 2.95 20.46 -24.24
CA GLU A 267 3.75 19.57 -25.09
C GLU A 267 4.37 18.48 -24.20
N ASN A 268 4.44 17.25 -24.74
CA ASN A 268 5.14 16.18 -24.08
C ASN A 268 6.63 16.52 -23.97
N ALA A 269 7.22 16.28 -22.80
CA ALA A 269 8.66 16.46 -22.63
C ALA A 269 9.42 15.49 -23.56
N PRO A 270 10.50 15.94 -24.20
CA PRO A 270 11.33 15.06 -25.00
C PRO A 270 11.92 13.96 -24.13
N LYS A 271 12.00 12.74 -24.67
CA LYS A 271 12.68 11.63 -23.98
C LYS A 271 14.15 11.98 -23.78
N GLN A 272 14.67 11.71 -22.58
CA GLN A 272 16.00 12.16 -22.13
C GLN A 272 16.80 11.03 -21.49
N PRO A 273 17.00 9.88 -22.15
CA PRO A 273 17.84 8.83 -21.61
C PRO A 273 19.26 9.35 -21.44
N VAL A 274 19.89 9.00 -20.32
CA VAL A 274 21.21 9.50 -19.93
C VAL A 274 22.31 8.49 -20.30
N THR A 275 23.48 8.98 -20.64
CA THR A 275 24.68 8.18 -20.82
C THR A 275 25.78 8.72 -19.91
N LEU A 276 26.31 7.89 -19.04
CA LEU A 276 27.46 8.21 -18.20
C LEU A 276 28.74 8.15 -19.01
N LYS A 277 29.73 8.98 -18.64
CA LYS A 277 31.05 9.03 -19.29
C LYS A 277 32.15 8.33 -18.48
N GLU A 278 31.82 7.94 -17.22
CA GLU A 278 32.70 7.26 -16.27
C GLU A 278 31.89 6.59 -15.19
N ASN A 279 32.51 5.63 -14.48
CA ASN A 279 31.92 5.07 -13.26
C ASN A 279 31.96 6.13 -12.15
N ARG A 280 30.83 6.26 -11.46
CA ARG A 280 30.69 7.17 -10.31
C ARG A 280 30.52 6.36 -9.03
N TYR A 281 31.38 6.66 -8.06
CA TYR A 281 31.29 6.09 -6.71
C TYR A 281 30.89 7.19 -5.74
N ILE A 282 29.85 6.93 -4.97
CA ILE A 282 29.31 7.85 -3.95
C ILE A 282 29.09 7.10 -2.65
N THR A 283 29.13 7.82 -1.52
CA THR A 283 28.92 7.24 -0.19
C THR A 283 27.86 8.03 0.56
N LEU A 284 26.91 7.31 1.15
CA LEU A 284 25.90 7.83 2.07
C LEU A 284 26.16 7.24 3.46
N GLU A 285 26.48 8.11 4.41
CA GLU A 285 26.52 7.73 5.83
C GLU A 285 25.14 7.88 6.44
N ASP A 286 24.56 6.77 6.92
CA ASP A 286 23.20 6.75 7.47
C ASP A 286 23.13 6.10 8.85
N ARG A 287 22.00 6.28 9.51
CA ARG A 287 21.68 5.70 10.83
C ARG A 287 21.23 4.24 10.72
N ILE A 288 22.07 3.42 10.13
CA ILE A 288 21.87 2.00 9.85
C ILE A 288 22.94 1.15 10.56
N GLN A 289 22.74 -0.16 10.58
CA GLN A 289 23.75 -1.14 11.04
C GLN A 289 24.21 -2.06 9.91
N GLN A 290 23.35 -2.34 8.95
CA GLN A 290 23.61 -3.19 7.78
C GLN A 290 24.07 -2.32 6.61
N PRO A 291 25.31 -2.43 6.17
CA PRO A 291 25.75 -1.76 4.97
C PRO A 291 25.04 -2.29 3.71
N MET A 292 24.85 -1.42 2.72
CA MET A 292 24.23 -1.76 1.45
C MET A 292 24.99 -1.13 0.30
N VAL A 293 25.19 -1.89 -0.77
CA VAL A 293 25.62 -1.34 -2.06
C VAL A 293 24.45 -1.31 -3.01
N MET A 294 24.26 -0.18 -3.69
CA MET A 294 23.30 -0.05 -4.80
C MET A 294 24.04 0.42 -6.05
N ILE A 295 23.76 -0.25 -7.15
CA ILE A 295 24.38 0.01 -8.45
C ILE A 295 23.29 0.40 -9.43
N GLY A 296 23.46 1.51 -10.16
CA GLY A 296 22.49 2.00 -11.14
C GLY A 296 23.11 2.21 -12.51
N TRP A 297 22.48 1.63 -13.54
CA TRP A 297 22.81 1.84 -14.95
C TRP A 297 21.68 2.61 -15.62
N PRO A 298 21.95 3.77 -16.23
CA PRO A 298 20.95 4.40 -17.10
C PRO A 298 20.61 3.47 -18.27
N THR A 299 19.32 3.37 -18.58
CA THR A 299 18.84 2.52 -19.68
C THR A 299 18.08 3.33 -20.72
N THR A 300 16.87 2.97 -21.03
CA THR A 300 16.00 3.54 -22.06
C THR A 300 14.98 4.53 -21.48
N TYR A 301 13.77 4.56 -22.02
CA TYR A 301 12.60 5.32 -21.56
C TYR A 301 11.33 4.49 -21.78
N ARG A 302 10.25 4.83 -21.08
CA ARG A 302 8.98 4.11 -21.15
C ARG A 302 8.41 4.08 -22.56
N GLY A 303 7.98 2.88 -22.98
CA GLY A 303 7.40 2.62 -24.30
C GLY A 303 8.42 2.39 -25.40
N GLU A 304 9.72 2.32 -25.07
CA GLU A 304 10.77 1.96 -26.03
C GLU A 304 10.83 0.43 -26.19
N GLU A 305 11.24 -0.05 -27.37
CA GLU A 305 11.17 -1.46 -27.79
C GLU A 305 11.93 -2.42 -26.85
N THR A 306 13.00 -1.95 -26.18
CA THR A 306 13.82 -2.79 -25.27
C THR A 306 13.31 -2.82 -23.84
N GLU A 307 12.32 -1.99 -23.47
CA GLU A 307 11.78 -1.92 -22.10
C GLU A 307 11.36 -3.31 -21.58
N ALA A 308 10.53 -4.03 -22.35
CA ALA A 308 10.06 -5.37 -21.95
C ALA A 308 11.22 -6.36 -21.70
N SER A 309 12.29 -6.27 -22.48
CA SER A 309 13.48 -7.13 -22.30
C SER A 309 14.28 -6.76 -21.05
N LEU A 310 14.32 -5.47 -20.70
CA LEU A 310 14.96 -4.99 -19.47
C LEU A 310 14.15 -5.34 -18.22
N ASP A 311 12.82 -5.29 -18.30
CA ASP A 311 11.94 -5.72 -17.20
C ASP A 311 12.11 -7.23 -16.93
N MET A 312 12.14 -8.06 -17.98
CA MET A 312 12.42 -9.49 -17.85
C MET A 312 13.82 -9.74 -17.30
N LEU A 313 14.83 -8.98 -17.76
CA LEU A 313 16.19 -9.07 -17.25
C LEU A 313 16.25 -8.77 -15.75
N ALA A 314 15.57 -7.72 -15.29
CA ALA A 314 15.52 -7.34 -13.89
C ALA A 314 14.92 -8.46 -13.02
N THR A 315 13.81 -9.04 -13.46
CA THR A 315 13.16 -10.17 -12.77
C THR A 315 14.08 -11.40 -12.70
N LEU A 316 14.68 -11.79 -13.81
CA LEU A 316 15.61 -12.94 -13.87
C LEU A 316 16.86 -12.75 -12.99
N LEU A 317 17.36 -11.50 -12.91
CA LEU A 317 18.51 -11.18 -12.08
C LEU A 317 18.16 -11.13 -10.60
N GLY A 318 17.02 -10.55 -10.20
CA GLY A 318 16.87 -10.17 -8.82
C GLY A 318 15.47 -10.28 -8.19
N ASP A 319 14.48 -10.90 -8.82
CA ASP A 319 13.15 -11.06 -8.22
C ASP A 319 12.89 -12.50 -7.79
N GLY A 320 12.57 -12.68 -6.49
CA GLY A 320 12.20 -13.97 -5.92
C GLY A 320 13.33 -15.00 -5.78
N LYS A 321 12.97 -16.20 -5.31
CA LYS A 321 13.93 -17.29 -4.98
C LYS A 321 14.59 -17.93 -6.22
N THR A 322 14.02 -17.75 -7.39
CA THR A 322 14.55 -18.28 -8.66
C THR A 322 15.57 -17.35 -9.31
N SER A 323 15.67 -16.11 -8.87
CA SER A 323 16.57 -15.12 -9.42
C SER A 323 18.05 -15.44 -9.16
N LEU A 324 18.89 -15.00 -10.10
CA LEU A 324 20.31 -15.33 -10.07
C LEU A 324 21.04 -14.74 -8.84
N LEU A 325 20.71 -13.50 -8.45
CA LEU A 325 21.27 -12.86 -7.26
C LEU A 325 20.86 -13.58 -5.97
N TYR A 326 19.61 -14.03 -5.89
CA TYR A 326 19.18 -14.81 -4.73
C TYR A 326 19.97 -16.13 -4.63
N GLN A 327 20.07 -16.89 -5.72
CA GLN A 327 20.73 -18.19 -5.76
C GLN A 327 22.21 -18.09 -5.38
N GLU A 328 22.93 -17.15 -5.96
CA GLU A 328 24.37 -17.05 -5.83
C GLU A 328 24.83 -16.30 -4.56
N LEU A 329 24.00 -15.40 -4.04
CA LEU A 329 24.40 -14.52 -2.95
C LEU A 329 23.60 -14.72 -1.67
N VAL A 330 22.27 -14.74 -1.75
CA VAL A 330 21.41 -14.83 -0.55
C VAL A 330 21.37 -16.25 -0.02
N LYS A 331 21.06 -17.22 -0.89
CA LYS A 331 21.00 -18.65 -0.54
C LYS A 331 22.32 -19.19 -0.03
N THR A 332 23.42 -18.71 -0.59
CA THR A 332 24.77 -19.08 -0.17
C THR A 332 25.25 -18.38 1.09
N GLY A 333 24.47 -17.43 1.63
CA GLY A 333 24.79 -16.69 2.85
C GLY A 333 25.87 -15.62 2.71
N LYS A 334 26.27 -15.27 1.49
CA LYS A 334 27.27 -14.23 1.19
C LYS A 334 26.74 -12.84 1.54
N VAL A 335 25.44 -12.60 1.31
CA VAL A 335 24.72 -11.39 1.68
C VAL A 335 23.39 -11.76 2.38
N VAL A 336 22.78 -10.79 3.04
CA VAL A 336 21.48 -10.98 3.72
C VAL A 336 20.33 -10.85 2.74
N ASP A 337 20.45 -9.91 1.80
CA ASP A 337 19.46 -9.63 0.78
C ASP A 337 20.15 -9.09 -0.48
N ALA A 338 19.59 -9.40 -1.63
CA ALA A 338 20.03 -8.90 -2.93
C ALA A 338 18.89 -8.93 -3.94
N GLY A 339 18.86 -7.96 -4.84
CA GLY A 339 17.83 -7.90 -5.86
C GLY A 339 18.18 -6.97 -7.02
N ALA A 340 17.32 -6.99 -8.04
CA ALA A 340 17.40 -6.10 -9.19
C ALA A 340 15.99 -5.66 -9.59
N PHE A 341 15.88 -4.44 -10.13
CA PHE A 341 14.63 -3.92 -10.67
C PHE A 341 14.90 -2.85 -11.73
N HIS A 342 13.98 -2.72 -12.67
CA HIS A 342 14.02 -1.73 -13.74
C HIS A 342 13.04 -0.60 -13.42
N ASP A 343 13.55 0.54 -12.95
CA ASP A 343 12.75 1.75 -12.66
C ASP A 343 12.56 2.56 -13.95
N CYS A 344 11.44 2.30 -14.63
CA CYS A 344 11.15 2.89 -15.92
C CYS A 344 10.09 3.99 -15.82
N ALA A 345 10.48 5.20 -16.22
CA ALA A 345 9.66 6.40 -16.22
C ALA A 345 9.60 7.02 -17.63
N GLU A 346 8.74 8.01 -17.82
CA GLU A 346 8.43 8.53 -19.14
C GLU A 346 9.66 9.02 -19.92
N LEU A 347 10.59 9.70 -19.26
CA LEU A 347 11.70 10.38 -19.92
C LEU A 347 13.00 9.55 -19.93
N SER A 348 13.21 8.72 -18.93
CA SER A 348 14.41 7.91 -18.74
C SER A 348 14.15 6.79 -17.74
N CYS A 349 14.84 5.66 -17.95
CA CYS A 349 14.79 4.50 -17.05
C CYS A 349 16.17 4.19 -16.49
N THR A 350 16.19 3.40 -15.41
CA THR A 350 17.41 2.95 -14.74
C THR A 350 17.28 1.50 -14.30
N MET A 351 18.24 0.68 -14.61
CA MET A 351 18.40 -0.64 -14.02
C MET A 351 19.15 -0.52 -12.70
N TYR A 352 18.55 -1.01 -11.62
CA TYR A 352 19.17 -1.07 -10.30
C TYR A 352 19.47 -2.51 -9.90
N VAL A 353 20.64 -2.68 -9.26
CA VAL A 353 21.02 -3.92 -8.57
C VAL A 353 21.51 -3.54 -7.18
N TYR A 354 21.09 -4.26 -6.16
CA TYR A 354 21.54 -3.99 -4.80
C TYR A 354 21.94 -5.28 -4.08
N ALA A 355 22.79 -5.12 -3.06
CA ALA A 355 23.10 -6.17 -2.09
C ALA A 355 23.27 -5.56 -0.70
N MET A 356 22.65 -6.18 0.30
CA MET A 356 22.73 -5.81 1.72
C MET A 356 23.56 -6.84 2.48
N THR A 357 24.58 -6.36 3.18
CA THR A 357 25.45 -7.18 4.03
C THR A 357 24.91 -7.30 5.45
N ASP A 358 25.43 -8.24 6.24
CA ASP A 358 25.05 -8.39 7.63
C ASP A 358 25.59 -7.24 8.52
N SER A 359 25.02 -7.09 9.71
CA SER A 359 25.43 -6.07 10.68
C SER A 359 26.75 -6.40 11.41
N GLY A 360 27.28 -7.62 11.21
CA GLY A 360 28.41 -8.17 11.92
C GLY A 360 29.75 -8.14 11.15
N LYS A 361 30.31 -9.34 10.89
CA LYS A 361 31.67 -9.49 10.33
C LYS A 361 31.72 -9.45 8.82
N ASN A 362 30.66 -9.85 8.12
CA ASN A 362 30.61 -9.91 6.66
C ASN A 362 29.94 -8.64 6.10
N ASN A 363 30.44 -7.48 6.49
CA ASN A 363 29.80 -6.19 6.16
C ASN A 363 30.66 -5.31 5.23
N ASP A 364 31.69 -5.87 4.61
CA ASP A 364 32.53 -5.17 3.65
C ASP A 364 31.83 -5.06 2.30
N LEU A 365 31.52 -3.84 1.88
CA LEU A 365 30.82 -3.59 0.63
C LEU A 365 31.68 -3.83 -0.61
N SER A 366 33.01 -3.78 -0.51
CA SER A 366 33.88 -4.08 -1.65
C SER A 366 33.78 -5.56 -2.03
N THR A 367 33.67 -6.45 -1.03
CA THR A 367 33.43 -7.87 -1.23
C THR A 367 32.02 -8.12 -1.82
N ALA A 368 30.98 -7.52 -1.23
CA ALA A 368 29.61 -7.66 -1.72
C ALA A 368 29.46 -7.16 -3.17
N TYR A 369 30.07 -6.03 -3.49
CA TYR A 369 30.10 -5.48 -4.85
C TYR A 369 30.77 -6.45 -5.82
N LYS A 370 31.93 -7.02 -5.43
CA LYS A 370 32.63 -8.01 -6.28
C LYS A 370 31.74 -9.23 -6.54
N GLU A 371 31.10 -9.77 -5.49
CA GLU A 371 30.20 -10.92 -5.63
C GLU A 371 29.02 -10.59 -6.58
N VAL A 372 28.41 -9.39 -6.47
CA VAL A 372 27.39 -8.95 -7.43
C VAL A 372 27.95 -8.91 -8.86
N MET A 373 29.12 -8.35 -9.05
CA MET A 373 29.72 -8.26 -10.38
C MET A 373 30.09 -9.64 -10.96
N ASP A 374 30.52 -10.58 -10.10
CA ASP A 374 30.79 -11.97 -10.50
C ASP A 374 29.49 -12.68 -10.96
N VAL A 375 28.35 -12.40 -10.31
CA VAL A 375 27.02 -12.91 -10.73
C VAL A 375 26.62 -12.33 -12.09
N LEU A 376 26.83 -11.01 -12.30
CA LEU A 376 26.53 -10.37 -13.59
C LEU A 376 27.45 -10.92 -14.71
N GLU A 377 28.73 -11.19 -14.40
CA GLU A 377 29.65 -11.82 -15.35
C GLU A 377 29.24 -13.27 -15.66
N LYS A 378 28.70 -13.99 -14.68
CA LYS A 378 28.12 -15.33 -14.91
C LYS A 378 26.94 -15.24 -15.86
N PHE A 379 26.02 -14.28 -15.64
CA PHE A 379 24.89 -14.05 -16.54
C PHE A 379 25.36 -13.72 -17.97
N ASP A 380 26.36 -12.87 -18.14
CA ASP A 380 26.95 -12.50 -19.42
C ASP A 380 27.44 -13.75 -20.19
N LYS A 381 28.05 -14.71 -19.50
CA LYS A 381 28.60 -15.93 -20.08
C LYS A 381 27.57 -17.01 -20.38
N GLU A 382 26.62 -17.19 -19.49
CA GLU A 382 25.67 -18.30 -19.52
C GLU A 382 24.33 -17.90 -20.18
N GLY A 383 23.99 -16.59 -20.14
CA GLY A 383 22.70 -16.10 -20.63
C GLY A 383 21.52 -16.59 -19.80
N VAL A 384 20.35 -16.59 -20.41
CA VAL A 384 19.11 -17.07 -19.81
C VAL A 384 18.54 -18.23 -20.63
N SER A 385 18.02 -19.25 -19.94
CA SER A 385 17.35 -20.35 -20.63
C SER A 385 15.92 -19.95 -21.06
N LYS A 386 15.41 -20.62 -22.09
CA LYS A 386 14.01 -20.45 -22.49
C LYS A 386 13.04 -20.82 -21.37
N ALA A 387 13.38 -21.81 -20.55
CA ALA A 387 12.53 -22.24 -19.44
C ALA A 387 12.40 -21.17 -18.35
N ASP A 388 13.53 -20.55 -17.94
CA ASP A 388 13.51 -19.48 -16.95
C ASP A 388 12.72 -18.25 -17.45
N LEU A 389 12.80 -17.95 -18.76
CA LEU A 389 12.03 -16.86 -19.35
C LEU A 389 10.51 -17.17 -19.38
N GLU A 390 10.12 -18.42 -19.70
CA GLU A 390 8.72 -18.86 -19.68
C GLU A 390 8.10 -18.76 -18.27
N GLU A 391 8.88 -18.96 -17.21
CA GLU A 391 8.46 -18.80 -15.81
C GLU A 391 8.09 -17.33 -15.53
N VAL A 392 8.99 -16.40 -15.84
CA VAL A 392 8.77 -14.97 -15.65
C VAL A 392 7.57 -14.47 -16.47
N GLN A 393 7.41 -14.96 -17.71
CA GLN A 393 6.27 -14.63 -18.56
C GLN A 393 4.94 -15.13 -17.96
N GLY A 394 4.94 -16.31 -17.33
CA GLY A 394 3.76 -16.86 -16.65
C GLY A 394 3.32 -16.01 -15.46
N SER A 395 4.26 -15.61 -14.62
CA SER A 395 4.01 -14.72 -13.48
C SER A 395 3.48 -13.33 -13.93
N ALA A 396 4.05 -12.77 -14.99
CA ALA A 396 3.60 -11.48 -15.53
C ALA A 396 2.15 -11.54 -16.06
N GLU A 397 1.78 -12.62 -16.77
CA GLU A 397 0.40 -12.81 -17.23
C GLU A 397 -0.58 -12.95 -16.06
N ALA A 398 -0.25 -13.74 -15.06
CA ALA A 398 -1.08 -13.91 -13.88
C ALA A 398 -1.23 -12.61 -13.10
N GLY A 399 -0.12 -11.89 -12.87
CA GLY A 399 -0.13 -10.58 -12.22
C GLY A 399 -1.05 -9.58 -12.90
N ALA A 400 -1.07 -9.55 -14.23
CA ALA A 400 -1.99 -8.71 -14.99
C ALA A 400 -3.46 -9.08 -14.73
N ILE A 401 -3.79 -10.37 -14.70
CA ILE A 401 -5.17 -10.85 -14.41
C ILE A 401 -5.58 -10.48 -12.98
N PHE A 402 -4.70 -10.71 -12.01
CA PHE A 402 -4.96 -10.34 -10.60
C PHE A 402 -5.15 -8.83 -10.42
N GLY A 403 -4.43 -8.01 -11.19
CA GLY A 403 -4.60 -6.54 -11.19
C GLY A 403 -5.97 -6.05 -11.64
N LEU A 404 -6.72 -6.86 -12.40
CA LEU A 404 -8.07 -6.52 -12.90
C LEU A 404 -9.21 -6.97 -11.98
N GLN A 405 -8.92 -7.45 -10.77
CA GLN A 405 -9.94 -7.95 -9.83
C GLN A 405 -10.79 -6.85 -9.20
N SER A 406 -10.41 -5.59 -9.26
CA SER A 406 -11.15 -4.46 -8.72
C SER A 406 -11.51 -3.44 -9.79
N VAL A 407 -12.58 -2.70 -9.57
CA VAL A 407 -12.95 -1.54 -10.40
C VAL A 407 -11.82 -0.51 -10.41
N SER A 408 -11.25 -0.23 -9.23
CA SER A 408 -10.12 0.70 -9.10
C SER A 408 -8.88 0.24 -9.90
N GLY A 409 -8.57 -1.06 -9.92
CA GLY A 409 -7.47 -1.62 -10.70
C GLY A 409 -7.68 -1.44 -12.22
N LYS A 410 -8.90 -1.71 -12.70
CA LYS A 410 -9.28 -1.48 -14.11
C LYS A 410 -9.17 0.00 -14.49
N VAL A 411 -9.74 0.89 -13.68
CA VAL A 411 -9.74 2.34 -13.92
C VAL A 411 -8.32 2.90 -13.91
N SER A 412 -7.50 2.55 -12.91
CA SER A 412 -6.11 2.99 -12.82
C SER A 412 -5.28 2.54 -14.01
N GLN A 413 -5.51 1.31 -14.52
CA GLN A 413 -4.85 0.80 -15.71
C GLN A 413 -5.23 1.60 -16.97
N LEU A 414 -6.54 1.88 -17.16
CA LEU A 414 -7.02 2.69 -18.28
C LEU A 414 -6.49 4.12 -18.23
N ALA A 415 -6.53 4.76 -17.04
CA ALA A 415 -6.06 6.13 -16.83
C ALA A 415 -4.56 6.26 -17.11
N SER A 416 -3.75 5.36 -16.56
CA SER A 416 -2.30 5.34 -16.77
C SER A 416 -1.94 5.11 -18.24
N ASN A 417 -2.59 4.14 -18.88
CA ASN A 417 -2.35 3.82 -20.28
C ASN A 417 -2.72 4.97 -21.20
N GLU A 418 -3.85 5.63 -20.99
CA GLU A 418 -4.23 6.82 -21.75
C GLU A 418 -3.21 7.94 -21.56
N THR A 419 -2.83 8.23 -20.32
CA THR A 419 -1.91 9.33 -19.99
C THR A 419 -0.55 9.17 -20.67
N PHE A 420 0.03 7.95 -20.65
CA PHE A 420 1.39 7.73 -21.14
C PHE A 420 1.51 7.22 -22.57
N TYR A 421 0.47 6.58 -23.08
CA TYR A 421 0.49 5.95 -24.41
C TYR A 421 -0.60 6.49 -25.36
N GLY A 422 -1.56 7.28 -24.86
CA GLY A 422 -2.74 7.71 -25.63
C GLY A 422 -3.67 6.55 -26.04
N ASN A 423 -3.52 5.40 -25.40
CA ASN A 423 -4.27 4.17 -25.68
C ASN A 423 -4.67 3.49 -24.38
N PRO A 424 -5.93 3.57 -23.93
CA PRO A 424 -6.37 2.93 -22.68
C PRO A 424 -6.11 1.42 -22.63
N ASN A 425 -6.17 0.74 -23.76
CA ASN A 425 -6.01 -0.72 -23.87
C ASN A 425 -4.58 -1.17 -24.14
N GLN A 426 -3.59 -0.48 -23.61
CA GLN A 426 -2.18 -0.82 -23.78
C GLN A 426 -1.78 -2.18 -23.14
N LEU A 427 -2.52 -2.65 -22.14
CA LEU A 427 -2.19 -3.88 -21.39
C LEU A 427 -2.07 -5.12 -22.30
N GLU A 428 -3.01 -5.32 -23.24
CA GLU A 428 -2.95 -6.47 -24.17
C GLU A 428 -1.68 -6.42 -25.03
N LYS A 429 -1.27 -5.23 -25.46
CA LYS A 429 -0.03 -5.03 -26.20
C LYS A 429 1.20 -5.26 -25.34
N GLN A 430 1.22 -4.74 -24.11
CA GLN A 430 2.33 -4.96 -23.18
C GLN A 430 2.54 -6.44 -22.87
N LEU A 431 1.47 -7.20 -22.63
CA LEU A 431 1.54 -8.65 -22.45
C LEU A 431 2.03 -9.38 -23.70
N ALA A 432 1.64 -8.93 -24.89
CA ALA A 432 2.15 -9.49 -26.14
C ALA A 432 3.64 -9.18 -26.35
N GLU A 433 4.10 -7.99 -25.98
CA GLU A 433 5.50 -7.59 -26.01
C GLU A 433 6.34 -8.43 -25.04
N LEU A 434 5.87 -8.61 -23.80
CA LEU A 434 6.51 -9.50 -22.81
C LEU A 434 6.61 -10.95 -23.32
N LYS A 435 5.54 -11.48 -23.92
CA LYS A 435 5.54 -12.83 -24.52
C LYS A 435 6.45 -12.97 -25.75
N ALA A 436 6.74 -11.87 -26.43
CA ALA A 436 7.63 -11.83 -27.61
C ALA A 436 9.12 -11.65 -27.24
N VAL A 437 9.43 -11.47 -25.96
CA VAL A 437 10.83 -11.46 -25.47
C VAL A 437 11.43 -12.85 -25.64
N THR A 438 12.66 -12.91 -26.11
CA THR A 438 13.43 -14.16 -26.26
C THR A 438 14.72 -14.08 -25.45
N PRO A 439 15.37 -15.22 -25.15
CA PRO A 439 16.66 -15.23 -24.47
C PRO A 439 17.70 -14.32 -25.12
N GLU A 440 17.73 -14.27 -26.45
CA GLU A 440 18.67 -13.43 -27.21
C GLU A 440 18.38 -11.94 -27.00
N LYS A 441 17.09 -11.55 -26.92
CA LYS A 441 16.71 -10.16 -26.65
C LYS A 441 17.11 -9.74 -25.25
N VAL A 442 16.95 -10.61 -24.25
CA VAL A 442 17.37 -10.35 -22.87
C VAL A 442 18.91 -10.18 -22.80
N SER A 443 19.66 -11.09 -23.42
CA SER A 443 21.13 -10.97 -23.50
C SER A 443 21.55 -9.69 -24.23
N GLN A 444 20.87 -9.33 -25.33
CA GLN A 444 21.16 -8.08 -26.07
C GLN A 444 20.86 -6.84 -25.23
N ALA A 445 19.80 -6.84 -24.41
CA ALA A 445 19.49 -5.75 -23.47
C ALA A 445 20.59 -5.62 -22.41
N PHE A 446 21.07 -6.74 -21.84
CA PHE A 446 22.18 -6.76 -20.91
C PHE A 446 23.46 -6.17 -21.54
N ASP A 447 23.84 -6.61 -22.72
CA ASP A 447 25.02 -6.12 -23.46
C ASP A 447 24.91 -4.62 -23.77
N THR A 448 23.71 -4.18 -24.13
CA THR A 448 23.49 -2.79 -24.54
C THR A 448 23.58 -1.83 -23.37
N TYR A 449 23.07 -2.21 -22.19
CA TYR A 449 22.86 -1.28 -21.09
C TYR A 449 23.69 -1.58 -19.82
N MET A 450 24.19 -2.83 -19.63
CA MET A 450 24.90 -3.20 -18.41
C MET A 450 26.33 -3.69 -18.64
N ALA A 451 26.54 -4.59 -19.60
CA ALA A 451 27.86 -5.19 -19.86
C ALA A 451 28.87 -4.11 -20.23
N ASN A 452 29.94 -3.97 -19.44
CA ASN A 452 31.00 -2.97 -19.66
C ASN A 452 30.52 -1.51 -19.78
N LYS A 453 29.32 -1.20 -19.25
CA LYS A 453 28.79 0.16 -19.25
C LYS A 453 29.14 0.89 -17.95
N TYR A 454 29.21 2.23 -18.05
CA TYR A 454 29.39 3.08 -16.90
C TYR A 454 28.15 3.08 -16.01
N LYS A 455 28.38 3.15 -14.71
CA LYS A 455 27.35 3.04 -13.67
C LYS A 455 27.62 3.93 -12.49
N VAL A 456 26.61 4.17 -11.69
CA VAL A 456 26.72 4.77 -10.36
C VAL A 456 26.74 3.64 -9.32
N THR A 457 27.70 3.68 -8.40
CA THR A 457 27.77 2.76 -7.25
C THR A 457 27.66 3.57 -5.98
N LEU A 458 26.57 3.38 -5.26
CA LEU A 458 26.31 4.00 -3.95
C LEU A 458 26.65 3.01 -2.84
N SER A 459 27.55 3.41 -1.95
CA SER A 459 27.81 2.73 -0.68
C SER A 459 26.98 3.39 0.41
N VAL A 460 26.04 2.66 1.01
CA VAL A 460 25.31 3.11 2.21
C VAL A 460 25.97 2.46 3.41
N VAL A 461 26.55 3.28 4.29
CA VAL A 461 27.34 2.80 5.42
C VAL A 461 26.85 3.39 6.74
N PRO A 462 27.00 2.68 7.87
CA PRO A 462 26.75 3.24 9.18
C PRO A 462 27.59 4.49 9.42
N LYS A 463 27.03 5.50 10.11
CA LYS A 463 27.73 6.74 10.45
C LYS A 463 29.10 6.50 11.06
N GLY A 464 30.13 7.14 10.50
CA GLY A 464 31.53 7.03 10.91
C GLY A 464 32.22 5.73 10.46
N LYS A 465 31.60 4.92 9.57
CA LYS A 465 32.20 3.67 9.08
C LYS A 465 32.47 3.71 7.55
N THR A 466 33.01 4.81 7.06
CA THR A 466 33.33 4.98 5.63
C THR A 466 34.36 3.98 5.11
N GLN A 467 35.11 3.32 6.01
CA GLN A 467 36.04 2.25 5.60
C GLN A 467 35.32 1.02 5.03
N LEU A 468 33.99 0.91 5.15
CA LEU A 468 33.19 -0.16 4.58
C LEU A 468 32.73 0.12 3.14
N GLU A 469 33.00 1.33 2.61
CA GLU A 469 32.61 1.69 1.24
C GLU A 469 33.27 0.81 0.18
N VAL A 470 32.60 0.60 -0.95
CA VAL A 470 33.13 -0.15 -2.10
C VAL A 470 34.45 0.48 -2.59
N GLN A 471 34.44 1.76 -2.70
CA GLN A 471 35.60 2.58 -3.12
C GLN A 471 35.42 4.02 -2.65
N LYS A 472 36.50 4.74 -2.44
CA LYS A 472 36.46 6.17 -2.13
C LYS A 472 35.68 6.91 -3.19
N PRO A 473 34.75 7.82 -2.79
CA PRO A 473 33.98 8.61 -3.73
C PRO A 473 34.87 9.34 -4.75
N ASN A 474 34.56 9.23 -6.02
CA ASN A 474 35.15 9.97 -7.11
C ASN A 474 34.19 10.98 -7.73
N PHE A 475 32.95 10.98 -7.28
CA PHE A 475 31.92 11.92 -7.72
C PHE A 475 31.38 12.67 -6.51
N VAL A 476 31.27 13.97 -6.64
CA VAL A 476 30.60 14.85 -5.67
C VAL A 476 29.43 15.49 -6.41
N THR A 477 28.24 15.36 -5.85
CA THR A 477 27.06 16.02 -6.40
C THR A 477 27.35 17.53 -6.55
N PRO A 478 27.24 18.08 -7.77
CA PRO A 478 27.44 19.50 -7.97
C PRO A 478 26.48 20.32 -7.13
N LYS A 479 26.95 21.42 -6.55
CA LYS A 479 26.06 22.34 -5.87
C LYS A 479 25.01 22.82 -6.86
N ARG A 480 23.74 22.77 -6.47
CA ARG A 480 22.64 23.24 -7.31
C ARG A 480 22.81 24.75 -7.58
N ASP A 481 22.82 25.12 -8.85
CA ASP A 481 22.83 26.51 -9.27
C ASP A 481 21.39 27.03 -9.26
N LEU A 482 20.99 27.55 -8.09
CA LEU A 482 19.64 28.03 -7.89
C LEU A 482 19.46 29.40 -8.54
N PRO A 483 18.47 29.59 -9.43
CA PRO A 483 18.20 30.89 -10.03
C PRO A 483 17.82 31.90 -8.95
N GLU A 484 18.06 33.21 -9.23
CA GLU A 484 17.60 34.28 -8.36
C GLU A 484 16.08 34.16 -8.20
N TYR A 485 15.59 34.09 -6.97
CA TYR A 485 14.17 34.04 -6.72
C TYR A 485 13.50 35.37 -7.07
N LYS A 486 12.50 35.29 -7.93
CA LYS A 486 11.66 36.43 -8.31
C LYS A 486 10.24 36.15 -7.89
N LYS A 487 9.74 36.97 -6.94
CA LYS A 487 8.37 36.87 -6.49
C LYS A 487 7.39 37.15 -7.63
N ILE A 488 6.40 36.28 -7.79
CA ILE A 488 5.34 36.44 -8.80
C ILE A 488 4.30 37.44 -8.25
N ASP A 489 3.98 38.46 -9.04
CA ASP A 489 2.84 39.37 -8.74
C ASP A 489 1.53 38.62 -9.01
N GLU A 490 0.66 38.56 -8.02
CA GLU A 490 -0.64 37.91 -8.14
C GLU A 490 -1.47 38.48 -9.30
N ASN A 491 -1.35 39.78 -9.58
CA ASN A 491 -2.06 40.44 -10.69
C ASN A 491 -1.54 40.04 -12.06
N SER A 492 -0.39 39.37 -12.15
CA SER A 492 0.16 38.86 -13.40
C SER A 492 -0.31 37.45 -13.75
N LEU A 493 -1.05 36.80 -12.85
CA LEU A 493 -1.56 35.47 -13.04
C LEU A 493 -2.74 35.47 -14.05
N ASP A 494 -2.66 34.62 -15.07
CA ASP A 494 -3.72 34.44 -16.08
C ASP A 494 -4.83 33.52 -15.54
N VAL A 495 -5.67 34.06 -14.65
CA VAL A 495 -6.75 33.30 -14.03
C VAL A 495 -7.93 33.19 -14.98
N ARG A 496 -8.14 31.99 -15.50
CA ARG A 496 -9.27 31.64 -16.38
C ARG A 496 -10.41 31.16 -15.50
N ARG A 497 -11.58 31.80 -15.61
CA ARG A 497 -12.74 31.47 -14.78
C ARG A 497 -13.77 30.71 -15.59
N ALA A 498 -14.26 29.61 -15.03
CA ALA A 498 -15.43 28.93 -15.51
C ALA A 498 -16.70 29.76 -15.27
N VAL A 499 -17.69 29.61 -16.15
CA VAL A 499 -19.01 30.24 -15.99
C VAL A 499 -20.05 29.16 -16.24
N ASP A 500 -20.74 28.78 -15.21
CA ASP A 500 -21.81 27.80 -15.29
C ASP A 500 -23.15 28.42 -15.65
N ASP A 501 -24.03 27.63 -16.21
CA ASP A 501 -25.45 27.95 -16.43
C ASP A 501 -26.37 27.40 -15.31
N PHE A 502 -25.78 26.86 -14.24
CA PHE A 502 -26.47 26.33 -13.05
C PHE A 502 -25.80 26.84 -11.77
N ASP A 503 -26.48 26.72 -10.64
CA ASP A 503 -25.96 27.09 -9.31
C ASP A 503 -25.04 25.98 -8.76
N ARG A 504 -23.73 26.13 -8.93
CA ARG A 504 -22.71 25.16 -8.47
C ARG A 504 -22.60 25.10 -6.94
N SER A 505 -23.04 26.11 -6.20
CA SER A 505 -23.03 26.09 -4.74
C SER A 505 -23.96 25.03 -4.12
N ILE A 506 -24.86 24.48 -4.94
CA ILE A 506 -25.78 23.43 -4.52
C ILE A 506 -25.13 22.07 -4.78
N MET A 507 -24.61 21.44 -3.72
CA MET A 507 -24.06 20.07 -3.78
C MET A 507 -25.15 19.06 -4.18
N PRO A 508 -24.91 18.19 -5.17
CA PRO A 508 -25.85 17.14 -5.57
C PRO A 508 -26.16 16.18 -4.42
N GLN A 509 -27.43 15.79 -4.33
CA GLN A 509 -27.85 14.76 -3.39
C GLN A 509 -27.63 13.37 -3.99
N PRO A 510 -27.34 12.37 -3.16
CA PRO A 510 -27.24 10.98 -3.64
C PRO A 510 -28.50 10.56 -4.38
N SER A 511 -28.37 9.81 -5.45
CA SER A 511 -29.50 9.11 -6.05
C SER A 511 -30.04 8.06 -5.09
N LYS A 512 -31.05 7.28 -5.48
CA LYS A 512 -31.61 6.23 -4.62
C LYS A 512 -30.49 5.32 -4.08
N GLY A 513 -30.50 5.06 -2.78
CA GLY A 513 -29.48 4.23 -2.12
C GLY A 513 -29.33 2.86 -2.77
N VAL A 514 -28.11 2.42 -2.91
CA VAL A 514 -27.75 1.06 -3.34
C VAL A 514 -27.53 0.20 -2.11
N THR A 515 -27.96 -1.04 -2.17
CA THR A 515 -27.71 -2.03 -1.12
C THR A 515 -26.65 -2.98 -1.61
N ALA A 516 -25.51 -2.99 -0.95
CA ALA A 516 -24.50 -4.02 -1.19
C ALA A 516 -25.05 -5.36 -0.66
N LYS A 517 -25.03 -6.37 -1.50
CA LYS A 517 -25.40 -7.72 -1.08
C LYS A 517 -24.18 -8.39 -0.47
N ALA A 518 -24.31 -8.87 0.77
CA ALA A 518 -23.30 -9.75 1.36
C ALA A 518 -23.10 -10.99 0.46
N PRO A 519 -21.88 -11.53 0.35
CA PRO A 519 -21.62 -12.69 -0.49
C PRO A 519 -22.44 -13.90 -0.02
N ASP A 520 -22.95 -14.72 -0.96
CA ASP A 520 -23.64 -15.97 -0.65
C ASP A 520 -22.63 -16.98 -0.09
N ILE A 521 -22.71 -17.21 1.23
CA ILE A 521 -21.76 -18.05 1.97
C ILE A 521 -22.21 -19.51 1.98
N TYR A 522 -21.32 -20.43 1.66
CA TYR A 522 -21.54 -21.86 1.88
C TYR A 522 -20.61 -22.41 2.97
N ARG A 523 -21.12 -23.36 3.76
CA ARG A 523 -20.36 -24.10 4.79
C ARG A 523 -20.25 -25.57 4.42
N ALA A 524 -19.10 -26.17 4.71
CA ALA A 524 -18.84 -27.58 4.57
C ALA A 524 -17.87 -28.06 5.65
N ASN A 525 -17.79 -29.39 5.85
CA ASN A 525 -16.77 -30.01 6.67
C ASN A 525 -16.08 -31.10 5.88
N LEU A 526 -14.77 -31.21 5.98
CA LEU A 526 -14.04 -32.38 5.52
C LEU A 526 -14.30 -33.56 6.49
N SER A 527 -14.01 -34.77 6.06
CA SER A 527 -14.28 -35.99 6.85
C SER A 527 -13.54 -36.03 8.20
N ASN A 528 -12.43 -35.31 8.32
CA ASN A 528 -11.63 -35.18 9.55
C ASN A 528 -12.03 -33.98 10.42
N GLY A 529 -13.10 -33.29 10.08
CA GLY A 529 -13.65 -32.19 10.88
C GLY A 529 -13.13 -30.78 10.55
N ILE A 530 -12.27 -30.63 9.54
CA ILE A 530 -11.85 -29.30 9.07
C ILE A 530 -13.07 -28.56 8.53
N GLU A 531 -13.35 -27.39 9.08
CA GLU A 531 -14.42 -26.52 8.63
C GLU A 531 -14.01 -25.72 7.41
N VAL A 532 -14.88 -25.67 6.39
CA VAL A 532 -14.69 -24.93 5.14
C VAL A 532 -15.80 -23.89 5.00
N LEU A 533 -15.44 -22.66 4.86
CA LEU A 533 -16.33 -21.54 4.56
C LEU A 533 -15.93 -20.93 3.21
N GLY A 534 -16.90 -20.70 2.34
CA GLY A 534 -16.56 -20.13 1.04
C GLY A 534 -17.68 -19.38 0.37
N THR A 535 -17.32 -18.67 -0.69
CA THR A 535 -18.24 -17.98 -1.60
C THR A 535 -17.72 -18.07 -3.03
N GLU A 536 -18.64 -18.17 -3.98
CA GLU A 536 -18.29 -18.13 -5.41
C GLU A 536 -18.10 -16.67 -5.86
N ALA A 537 -17.03 -16.41 -6.61
CA ALA A 537 -16.71 -15.12 -7.22
C ALA A 537 -16.18 -15.40 -8.63
N ILE A 538 -17.04 -15.26 -9.61
CA ILE A 538 -16.80 -15.70 -11.02
C ILE A 538 -16.37 -14.57 -11.95
N GLU A 539 -16.26 -13.35 -11.42
CA GLU A 539 -15.92 -12.14 -12.17
C GLU A 539 -14.51 -12.22 -12.77
N THR A 540 -13.63 -12.95 -12.10
CA THR A 540 -12.28 -13.25 -12.60
C THR A 540 -11.98 -14.74 -12.45
N PRO A 541 -11.24 -15.37 -13.40
CA PRO A 541 -10.92 -16.80 -13.37
C PRO A 541 -9.81 -17.12 -12.35
N THR A 542 -10.02 -16.75 -11.09
CA THR A 542 -9.05 -16.88 -10.01
C THR A 542 -9.65 -17.54 -8.79
N ILE A 543 -8.82 -18.20 -7.99
CA ILE A 543 -9.20 -18.82 -6.73
C ILE A 543 -8.22 -18.37 -5.65
N GLN A 544 -8.75 -17.95 -4.51
CA GLN A 544 -8.00 -17.67 -3.29
C GLN A 544 -8.44 -18.64 -2.20
N LEU A 545 -7.46 -19.31 -1.56
CA LEU A 545 -7.67 -20.16 -0.40
C LEU A 545 -6.84 -19.68 0.77
N GLN A 546 -7.38 -19.78 1.97
CA GLN A 546 -6.67 -19.58 3.22
C GLN A 546 -6.89 -20.82 4.09
N ILE A 547 -5.80 -21.50 4.47
CA ILE A 547 -5.83 -22.65 5.38
C ILE A 547 -5.19 -22.19 6.68
N ALA A 548 -6.01 -21.89 7.70
CA ALA A 548 -5.59 -21.38 8.99
C ALA A 548 -5.37 -22.56 9.96
N ILE A 549 -4.12 -22.86 10.22
CA ILE A 549 -3.67 -23.96 11.09
C ILE A 549 -3.39 -23.39 12.49
N PRO A 550 -3.74 -24.08 13.62
CA PRO A 550 -3.49 -23.62 14.99
C PRO A 550 -1.99 -23.76 15.35
N ALA A 551 -1.16 -22.97 14.68
CA ALA A 551 0.30 -22.97 14.78
C ALA A 551 0.88 -21.55 14.95
N GLY A 552 0.17 -20.67 15.63
CA GLY A 552 0.60 -19.29 15.87
C GLY A 552 1.42 -19.11 17.16
N ASN A 553 1.77 -17.87 17.45
CA ASN A 553 2.60 -17.52 18.61
C ASN A 553 1.99 -17.92 19.97
N ARG A 554 0.67 -18.11 20.03
CA ARG A 554 -0.07 -18.56 21.21
C ARG A 554 0.32 -19.96 21.68
N TYR A 555 0.95 -20.75 20.82
CA TYR A 555 1.45 -22.10 21.06
C TYR A 555 2.96 -22.14 21.34
N VAL A 556 3.65 -21.00 21.32
CA VAL A 556 5.10 -20.92 21.51
C VAL A 556 5.45 -20.80 22.99
N ALA A 557 6.29 -21.69 23.47
CA ALA A 557 6.79 -21.67 24.85
C ALA A 557 7.63 -20.41 25.14
N LYS A 558 7.68 -20.01 26.42
CA LYS A 558 8.49 -18.86 26.86
C LYS A 558 9.97 -19.11 26.56
N GLY A 559 10.66 -18.09 26.01
CA GLY A 559 12.05 -18.15 25.61
C GLY A 559 12.28 -18.75 24.20
N LYS A 560 11.21 -19.11 23.49
CA LYS A 560 11.23 -19.59 22.11
C LYS A 560 10.49 -18.64 21.16
N GLU A 561 10.32 -17.37 21.56
CA GLU A 561 9.66 -16.37 20.75
C GLU A 561 10.36 -16.26 19.38
N GLY A 562 9.58 -16.16 18.29
CA GLY A 562 10.04 -16.25 16.91
C GLY A 562 9.93 -17.67 16.29
N LEU A 563 9.68 -18.72 17.11
CA LEU A 563 9.62 -20.10 16.61
C LEU A 563 8.51 -20.32 15.60
N ALA A 564 7.31 -19.77 15.83
CA ALA A 564 6.20 -19.93 14.89
C ALA A 564 6.50 -19.28 13.54
N SER A 565 7.06 -18.06 13.54
CA SER A 565 7.45 -17.34 12.31
C SER A 565 8.57 -18.08 11.58
N LEU A 566 9.58 -18.58 12.29
CA LEU A 566 10.68 -19.32 11.68
C LEU A 566 10.21 -20.67 11.13
N THR A 567 9.27 -21.35 11.81
CA THR A 567 8.67 -22.59 11.29
C THR A 567 7.88 -22.32 10.02
N ALA A 568 7.07 -21.26 9.99
CA ALA A 568 6.34 -20.86 8.79
C ALA A 568 7.29 -20.58 7.61
N ALA A 569 8.38 -19.85 7.84
CA ALA A 569 9.40 -19.59 6.82
C ALA A 569 10.07 -20.91 6.32
N MET A 570 10.33 -21.85 7.21
CA MET A 570 10.88 -23.17 6.85
C MET A 570 9.92 -24.01 5.98
N MET A 571 8.59 -23.80 6.10
CA MET A 571 7.60 -24.47 5.24
C MET A 571 7.66 -24.01 3.78
N GLU A 572 8.25 -22.85 3.51
CA GLU A 572 8.45 -22.31 2.17
C GLU A 572 9.79 -22.70 1.53
N GLU A 573 10.58 -23.49 2.24
CA GLU A 573 11.82 -24.06 1.72
C GLU A 573 11.59 -25.43 1.05
N GLY A 574 12.63 -26.19 0.83
CA GLY A 574 12.52 -27.46 0.13
C GLY A 574 11.66 -28.50 0.84
N THR A 575 11.14 -29.41 0.04
CA THR A 575 10.48 -30.64 0.46
C THR A 575 11.42 -31.84 0.31
N THR A 576 10.96 -33.03 0.68
CA THR A 576 11.74 -34.27 0.49
C THR A 576 11.93 -34.62 -0.98
N THR A 577 11.17 -34.00 -1.89
CA THR A 577 11.15 -34.32 -3.33
C THR A 577 11.53 -33.16 -4.23
N SER A 578 11.43 -31.93 -3.75
CA SER A 578 11.70 -30.73 -4.54
C SER A 578 12.52 -29.71 -3.72
N SER A 579 13.46 -29.04 -4.34
CA SER A 579 14.13 -27.87 -3.74
C SER A 579 13.18 -26.66 -3.67
N SER A 580 13.54 -25.64 -2.89
CA SER A 580 12.76 -24.39 -2.82
C SER A 580 12.64 -23.71 -4.18
N GLU A 581 13.69 -23.76 -4.99
CA GLU A 581 13.70 -23.21 -6.35
C GLU A 581 12.77 -23.98 -7.28
N GLU A 582 12.80 -25.33 -7.22
CA GLU A 582 11.91 -26.16 -8.04
C GLU A 582 10.44 -25.94 -7.70
N LEU A 583 10.12 -25.75 -6.41
CA LEU A 583 8.77 -25.39 -5.97
C LEU A 583 8.37 -24.01 -6.51
N GLN A 584 9.24 -23.01 -6.38
CA GLN A 584 8.98 -21.68 -6.89
C GLN A 584 8.81 -21.67 -8.41
N LYS A 585 9.70 -22.33 -9.15
CA LYS A 585 9.58 -22.49 -10.61
C LYS A 585 8.24 -23.10 -11.04
N LYS A 586 7.78 -24.13 -10.32
CA LYS A 586 6.47 -24.71 -10.56
C LYS A 586 5.34 -23.69 -10.34
N LEU A 587 5.40 -22.91 -9.25
CA LEU A 587 4.42 -21.89 -8.93
C LEU A 587 4.42 -20.74 -9.94
N ASP A 588 5.58 -20.22 -10.29
CA ASP A 588 5.75 -19.12 -11.26
C ASP A 588 5.18 -19.50 -12.63
N LYS A 589 5.51 -20.70 -13.11
CA LYS A 589 4.97 -21.21 -14.36
C LYS A 589 3.44 -21.36 -14.36
N LEU A 590 2.84 -21.63 -13.20
CA LEU A 590 1.39 -21.69 -13.03
C LEU A 590 0.76 -20.31 -12.81
N GLY A 591 1.56 -19.27 -12.61
CA GLY A 591 1.08 -17.97 -12.15
C GLY A 591 0.33 -18.09 -10.82
N SER A 592 0.85 -18.91 -9.93
CA SER A 592 0.27 -19.20 -8.62
C SER A 592 1.22 -18.78 -7.51
N SER A 593 0.67 -18.52 -6.32
CA SER A 593 1.47 -18.27 -5.12
C SER A 593 0.98 -19.09 -3.95
N VAL A 594 1.93 -19.55 -3.12
CA VAL A 594 1.68 -20.23 -1.86
C VAL A 594 2.60 -19.61 -0.82
N SER A 595 2.04 -19.12 0.29
CA SER A 595 2.83 -18.56 1.38
C SER A 595 2.32 -19.02 2.75
N PHE A 596 3.24 -19.09 3.72
CA PHE A 596 2.96 -19.49 5.10
C PHE A 596 3.23 -18.31 6.03
N ASN A 597 2.19 -17.76 6.65
CA ASN A 597 2.30 -16.59 7.51
C ASN A 597 1.83 -16.89 8.92
N SER A 598 2.73 -16.74 9.89
CA SER A 598 2.42 -16.95 11.30
C SER A 598 1.82 -15.71 11.93
N GLY A 599 0.67 -15.88 12.61
CA GLY A 599 -0.02 -14.86 13.40
C GLY A 599 -0.05 -15.19 14.88
N SER A 600 -0.96 -14.53 15.61
CA SER A 600 -1.09 -14.77 17.06
C SER A 600 -1.59 -16.17 17.37
N TYR A 601 -2.59 -16.67 16.65
CA TYR A 601 -3.27 -17.93 16.92
C TYR A 601 -3.03 -19.00 15.86
N THR A 602 -2.82 -18.59 14.62
CA THR A 602 -2.71 -19.48 13.47
C THR A 602 -1.49 -19.17 12.63
N THR A 603 -0.96 -20.19 11.98
CA THR A 603 -0.21 -20.03 10.74
C THR A 603 -1.18 -20.24 9.58
N THR A 604 -1.24 -19.29 8.69
CA THR A 604 -2.15 -19.32 7.54
C THR A 604 -1.37 -19.62 6.27
N ILE A 605 -1.77 -20.67 5.57
CA ILE A 605 -1.33 -20.93 4.21
C ILE A 605 -2.25 -20.14 3.29
N SER A 606 -1.69 -19.15 2.60
CA SER A 606 -2.40 -18.38 1.58
C SER A 606 -2.06 -18.91 0.21
N VAL A 607 -3.08 -19.25 -0.57
CA VAL A 607 -2.95 -19.77 -1.94
C VAL A 607 -3.71 -18.84 -2.87
N ALA A 608 -3.04 -18.36 -3.92
CA ALA A 608 -3.68 -17.68 -5.03
C ALA A 608 -3.33 -18.41 -6.32
N SER A 609 -4.32 -18.68 -7.16
CA SER A 609 -4.15 -19.44 -8.40
C SER A 609 -5.16 -19.01 -9.46
N LEU A 610 -4.78 -19.13 -10.73
CA LEU A 610 -5.76 -19.13 -11.80
C LEU A 610 -6.62 -20.41 -11.70
N THR A 611 -7.92 -20.32 -11.98
CA THR A 611 -8.87 -21.45 -11.89
C THR A 611 -8.39 -22.67 -12.67
N LYS A 612 -7.80 -22.47 -13.86
CA LYS A 612 -7.25 -23.53 -14.72
C LYS A 612 -6.08 -24.29 -14.09
N ASN A 613 -5.38 -23.70 -13.12
CA ASN A 613 -4.13 -24.23 -12.56
C ASN A 613 -4.28 -24.74 -11.12
N ILE A 614 -5.47 -24.64 -10.52
CA ILE A 614 -5.68 -24.93 -9.10
C ILE A 614 -5.28 -26.36 -8.68
N ASP A 615 -5.50 -27.36 -9.53
CA ASP A 615 -5.14 -28.74 -9.20
C ASP A 615 -3.62 -28.93 -9.04
N GLN A 616 -2.85 -28.33 -9.93
CA GLN A 616 -1.39 -28.36 -9.87
C GLN A 616 -0.86 -27.55 -8.69
N THR A 617 -1.49 -26.39 -8.40
CA THR A 617 -1.15 -25.55 -7.23
C THR A 617 -1.43 -26.30 -5.93
N LEU A 618 -2.57 -26.99 -5.80
CA LEU A 618 -2.90 -27.79 -4.61
C LEU A 618 -1.98 -29.02 -4.44
N ALA A 619 -1.48 -29.59 -5.52
CA ALA A 619 -0.45 -30.64 -5.44
C ALA A 619 0.85 -30.12 -4.81
N ILE A 620 1.24 -28.87 -5.12
CA ILE A 620 2.39 -28.20 -4.49
C ILE A 620 2.10 -27.91 -3.01
N VAL A 621 0.90 -27.41 -2.67
CA VAL A 621 0.47 -27.20 -1.27
C VAL A 621 0.55 -28.51 -0.47
N ASN A 622 0.10 -29.63 -1.06
CA ASN A 622 0.17 -30.94 -0.42
C ASN A 622 1.62 -31.35 -0.14
N GLU A 623 2.52 -31.15 -1.11
CA GLU A 623 3.94 -31.45 -0.97
C GLU A 623 4.56 -30.57 0.13
N MET A 624 4.34 -29.25 0.09
CA MET A 624 4.88 -28.33 1.09
C MET A 624 4.35 -28.62 2.51
N LEU A 625 3.06 -28.92 2.62
CA LEU A 625 2.44 -29.11 3.95
C LEU A 625 2.86 -30.42 4.61
N PHE A 626 2.99 -31.52 3.85
CA PHE A 626 3.18 -32.86 4.42
C PHE A 626 4.59 -33.43 4.28
N GLU A 627 5.41 -32.86 3.41
CA GLU A 627 6.74 -33.39 3.10
C GLU A 627 7.87 -32.35 3.25
N PRO A 628 7.83 -31.40 4.23
CA PRO A 628 8.90 -30.43 4.36
C PRO A 628 10.23 -31.12 4.69
N ALA A 629 11.30 -30.74 4.02
CA ALA A 629 12.63 -31.33 4.23
C ALA A 629 13.28 -30.91 5.56
N PHE A 630 13.06 -29.68 6.01
CA PHE A 630 13.69 -29.09 7.19
C PHE A 630 15.21 -29.28 7.20
N GLU A 631 15.87 -28.75 6.17
CA GLU A 631 17.32 -28.83 6.02
C GLU A 631 18.02 -27.86 6.98
N GLN A 632 19.17 -28.29 7.54
CA GLN A 632 19.93 -27.46 8.48
C GLN A 632 20.45 -26.16 7.84
N ALA A 633 20.88 -26.23 6.57
CA ALA A 633 21.40 -25.06 5.87
C ALA A 633 20.35 -23.96 5.69
N ASP A 634 19.09 -24.34 5.37
CA ASP A 634 17.98 -23.40 5.25
C ASP A 634 17.60 -22.81 6.60
N PHE A 635 17.58 -23.63 7.66
CA PHE A 635 17.36 -23.15 9.01
C PHE A 635 18.40 -22.11 9.43
N ASP A 636 19.68 -22.39 9.25
CA ASP A 636 20.78 -21.49 9.63
C ASP A 636 20.70 -20.15 8.88
N ARG A 637 20.36 -20.21 7.59
CA ARG A 637 20.15 -19.02 6.74
C ARG A 637 18.97 -18.20 7.22
N LEU A 638 17.79 -18.81 7.38
CA LEU A 638 16.57 -18.14 7.82
C LEU A 638 16.70 -17.58 9.25
N GLN A 639 17.34 -18.31 10.16
CA GLN A 639 17.63 -17.80 11.49
C GLN A 639 18.51 -16.55 11.42
N LYS A 640 19.57 -16.56 10.60
CA LYS A 640 20.43 -15.39 10.39
C LYS A 640 19.62 -14.22 9.83
N GLN A 641 18.79 -14.46 8.81
CA GLN A 641 17.92 -13.43 8.22
C GLN A 641 16.94 -12.85 9.24
N ALA A 642 16.32 -13.70 10.07
CA ALA A 642 15.43 -13.26 11.16
C ALA A 642 16.15 -12.38 12.18
N VAL A 643 17.38 -12.73 12.56
CA VAL A 643 18.22 -11.92 13.47
C VAL A 643 18.53 -10.57 12.82
N GLU A 644 18.95 -10.54 11.57
CA GLU A 644 19.25 -9.29 10.87
C GLU A 644 17.98 -8.44 10.65
N GLY A 645 16.83 -9.06 10.41
CA GLY A 645 15.54 -8.39 10.38
C GLY A 645 15.21 -7.68 11.69
N LEU A 646 15.44 -8.34 12.83
CA LEU A 646 15.29 -7.73 14.16
C LEU A 646 16.28 -6.56 14.36
N VAL A 647 17.53 -6.70 13.93
CA VAL A 647 18.52 -5.61 13.99
C VAL A 647 18.05 -4.38 13.21
N TYR A 648 17.45 -4.58 12.03
CA TYR A 648 16.85 -3.51 11.26
C TYR A 648 15.66 -2.86 11.99
N GLU A 649 14.71 -3.68 12.45
CA GLU A 649 13.51 -3.20 13.15
C GLU A 649 13.82 -2.38 14.39
N HIS A 650 14.86 -2.76 15.17
CA HIS A 650 15.33 -2.01 16.33
C HIS A 650 15.81 -0.58 16.03
N GLN A 651 16.01 -0.25 14.77
CA GLN A 651 16.38 1.10 14.35
C GLN A 651 15.16 1.99 14.13
N ARG A 652 13.97 1.41 13.98
CA ARG A 652 12.74 2.13 13.67
C ARG A 652 12.05 2.65 14.92
N PRO A 653 11.83 3.97 15.07
CA PRO A 653 11.14 4.52 16.25
C PRO A 653 9.74 3.94 16.46
N SER A 654 9.01 3.66 15.38
CA SER A 654 7.66 3.07 15.44
C SER A 654 7.66 1.65 16.01
N TRP A 655 8.69 0.83 15.70
CA TRP A 655 8.85 -0.51 16.27
C TRP A 655 9.16 -0.43 17.76
N LEU A 656 10.09 0.45 18.17
CA LEU A 656 10.42 0.68 19.58
C LEU A 656 9.18 1.08 20.39
N ALA A 657 8.35 1.98 19.85
CA ALA A 657 7.10 2.36 20.49
C ALA A 657 6.09 1.19 20.57
N SER A 658 6.02 0.33 19.54
CA SER A 658 5.15 -0.85 19.55
C SER A 658 5.58 -1.88 20.58
N GLN A 659 6.88 -2.16 20.68
CA GLN A 659 7.42 -3.09 21.64
C GLN A 659 7.28 -2.55 23.08
N ALA A 660 7.57 -1.26 23.32
CA ALA A 660 7.31 -0.61 24.59
C ALA A 660 5.84 -0.72 24.99
N THR A 661 4.92 -0.50 24.07
CA THR A 661 3.47 -0.64 24.31
C THR A 661 3.12 -2.05 24.82
N ARG A 662 3.64 -3.10 24.16
CA ARG A 662 3.41 -4.49 24.60
C ARG A 662 3.98 -4.74 26.00
N GLU A 663 5.24 -4.36 26.23
CA GLU A 663 5.91 -4.56 27.53
C GLU A 663 5.22 -3.80 28.67
N ILE A 664 4.61 -2.65 28.42
CA ILE A 664 3.87 -1.88 29.41
C ILE A 664 2.50 -2.52 29.66
N LEU A 665 1.72 -2.71 28.61
CA LEU A 665 0.32 -3.12 28.73
C LEU A 665 0.15 -4.59 29.16
N PHE A 666 1.06 -5.48 28.74
CA PHE A 666 0.88 -6.92 28.86
C PHE A 666 2.00 -7.62 29.61
N LYS A 667 2.78 -6.86 30.39
CA LYS A 667 3.93 -7.36 31.17
C LYS A 667 3.65 -8.67 31.89
N GLY A 668 4.51 -9.66 31.65
CA GLY A 668 4.44 -10.98 32.29
C GLY A 668 3.50 -11.97 31.58
N THR A 669 2.79 -11.54 30.56
CA THR A 669 1.97 -12.42 29.75
C THR A 669 2.71 -12.81 28.46
N ILE A 670 2.16 -13.72 27.67
CA ILE A 670 2.69 -14.04 26.34
C ILE A 670 2.59 -12.86 25.37
N PHE A 671 1.71 -11.91 25.61
CA PHE A 671 1.45 -10.76 24.75
C PHE A 671 2.47 -9.62 24.97
N ASP A 672 3.33 -9.71 26.00
CA ASP A 672 4.40 -8.73 26.20
C ASP A 672 5.60 -8.94 25.25
N ARG A 673 5.56 -10.00 24.43
CA ARG A 673 6.62 -10.43 23.53
C ARG A 673 6.33 -10.05 22.11
N SER A 674 7.40 -9.79 21.34
CA SER A 674 7.25 -9.72 19.89
C SER A 674 6.91 -11.10 19.33
N PRO A 675 5.97 -11.24 18.39
CA PRO A 675 5.77 -12.46 17.62
C PRO A 675 7.03 -12.92 16.89
N ASP A 676 7.86 -11.98 16.43
CA ASP A 676 9.10 -12.25 15.71
C ASP A 676 10.27 -12.60 16.65
N GLY A 677 10.02 -12.58 17.95
CA GLY A 677 11.00 -12.90 18.95
C GLY A 677 11.88 -11.70 19.37
N SER A 678 12.98 -12.04 20.01
CA SER A 678 14.10 -11.15 20.34
C SER A 678 15.38 -11.72 19.75
N LEU A 679 16.45 -10.91 19.68
CA LEU A 679 17.75 -11.40 19.24
C LEU A 679 18.17 -12.65 20.01
N ALA A 680 18.00 -12.64 21.34
CA ALA A 680 18.38 -13.76 22.19
C ALA A 680 17.52 -15.00 21.99
N SER A 681 16.17 -14.84 21.85
CA SER A 681 15.30 -15.99 21.66
C SER A 681 15.51 -16.63 20.28
N VAL A 682 15.58 -15.81 19.22
CA VAL A 682 15.77 -16.33 17.84
C VAL A 682 17.12 -17.01 17.68
N GLN A 683 18.20 -16.43 18.24
CA GLN A 683 19.54 -17.05 18.20
C GLN A 683 19.62 -18.38 18.97
N ALA A 684 18.74 -18.59 19.97
CA ALA A 684 18.68 -19.80 20.75
C ALA A 684 17.78 -20.90 20.16
N LEU A 685 17.04 -20.62 19.07
CA LEU A 685 16.23 -21.64 18.40
C LEU A 685 17.12 -22.66 17.69
N THR A 686 16.60 -23.87 17.61
CA THR A 686 17.24 -24.99 16.90
C THR A 686 16.30 -25.57 15.87
N LEU A 687 16.85 -26.29 14.88
CA LEU A 687 16.04 -27.01 13.90
C LEU A 687 15.12 -28.06 14.56
N ASP A 688 15.59 -28.66 15.65
CA ASP A 688 14.77 -29.61 16.44
C ASP A 688 13.55 -28.92 17.08
N ASP A 689 13.67 -27.66 17.49
CA ASP A 689 12.52 -26.86 17.96
C ASP A 689 11.49 -26.69 16.83
N VAL A 690 11.93 -26.37 15.61
CA VAL A 690 11.06 -26.22 14.44
C VAL A 690 10.33 -27.54 14.13
N LYS A 691 11.07 -28.65 14.08
CA LYS A 691 10.51 -29.99 13.83
C LYS A 691 9.51 -30.40 14.91
N ALA A 692 9.81 -30.10 16.17
CA ALA A 692 8.92 -30.39 17.29
C ALA A 692 7.64 -29.54 17.23
N PHE A 693 7.78 -28.23 16.92
CA PHE A 693 6.66 -27.31 16.82
C PHE A 693 5.75 -27.69 15.64
N TYR A 694 6.32 -27.98 14.46
CA TYR A 694 5.57 -28.49 13.31
C TYR A 694 4.77 -29.73 13.69
N LYS A 695 5.41 -30.75 14.26
CA LYS A 695 4.76 -32.01 14.67
C LYS A 695 3.62 -31.79 15.69
N GLN A 696 3.75 -30.80 16.56
CA GLN A 696 2.79 -30.55 17.63
C GLN A 696 1.61 -29.71 17.16
N THR A 697 1.82 -28.75 16.24
CA THR A 697 0.84 -27.70 15.94
C THR A 697 0.26 -27.75 14.55
N TYR A 698 0.97 -28.35 13.56
CA TYR A 698 0.41 -28.53 12.22
C TYR A 698 -0.51 -29.75 12.22
N THR A 699 -1.79 -29.51 12.49
CA THR A 699 -2.81 -30.54 12.75
C THR A 699 -4.14 -30.15 12.13
N PRO A 700 -4.97 -31.11 11.70
CA PRO A 700 -6.31 -30.81 11.21
C PRO A 700 -7.25 -30.26 12.31
N ILE A 701 -6.94 -30.56 13.58
CA ILE A 701 -7.82 -30.19 14.71
C ILE A 701 -7.72 -28.69 14.96
N GLY A 702 -8.82 -27.98 14.73
CA GLY A 702 -8.89 -26.52 14.81
C GLY A 702 -8.40 -25.81 13.54
N THR A 703 -8.01 -26.55 12.50
CA THR A 703 -7.74 -25.97 11.19
C THR A 703 -9.06 -25.56 10.52
N GLN A 704 -9.04 -24.38 9.90
CA GLN A 704 -10.19 -23.78 9.20
C GLN A 704 -9.76 -23.36 7.81
N ILE A 705 -10.68 -23.46 6.83
CA ILE A 705 -10.41 -23.11 5.43
C ILE A 705 -11.40 -22.06 4.96
N VAL A 706 -10.88 -21.02 4.32
CA VAL A 706 -11.65 -20.03 3.58
C VAL A 706 -11.36 -20.18 2.09
N SER A 707 -12.41 -20.12 1.26
CA SER A 707 -12.30 -20.17 -0.20
C SER A 707 -13.12 -19.07 -0.85
N VAL A 708 -12.50 -18.33 -1.76
CA VAL A 708 -13.18 -17.32 -2.59
C VAL A 708 -12.65 -17.43 -4.02
N GLY A 709 -13.54 -17.48 -4.99
CA GLY A 709 -13.15 -17.49 -6.39
C GLY A 709 -14.09 -18.28 -7.31
N ASP A 710 -13.65 -18.46 -8.54
CA ASP A 710 -14.39 -19.16 -9.59
C ASP A 710 -14.33 -20.68 -9.38
N ILE A 711 -14.96 -21.12 -8.31
CA ILE A 711 -15.08 -22.55 -7.96
C ILE A 711 -16.33 -22.78 -7.11
N ASN A 712 -17.17 -23.74 -7.52
CA ASN A 712 -18.33 -24.12 -6.71
C ASN A 712 -17.95 -25.03 -5.53
N LYS A 713 -18.82 -25.07 -4.51
CA LYS A 713 -18.63 -25.86 -3.30
C LYS A 713 -18.25 -27.32 -3.55
N SER A 714 -18.92 -28.02 -4.47
CA SER A 714 -18.70 -29.45 -4.71
C SER A 714 -17.32 -29.69 -5.30
N ASN A 715 -16.92 -28.89 -6.27
CA ASN A 715 -15.60 -28.97 -6.89
C ASN A 715 -14.49 -28.67 -5.89
N LEU A 716 -14.67 -27.64 -5.06
CA LEU A 716 -13.71 -27.30 -4.02
C LEU A 716 -13.49 -28.46 -3.05
N ILE A 717 -14.57 -29.03 -2.49
CA ILE A 717 -14.46 -30.12 -1.51
C ILE A 717 -13.75 -31.35 -2.14
N ASN A 718 -14.03 -31.67 -3.40
CA ASN A 718 -13.32 -32.74 -4.11
C ASN A 718 -11.81 -32.44 -4.25
N LYS A 719 -11.45 -31.19 -4.54
CA LYS A 719 -10.04 -30.78 -4.67
C LYS A 719 -9.30 -30.77 -3.32
N LEU A 720 -9.99 -30.48 -2.22
CA LEU A 720 -9.45 -30.50 -0.86
C LEU A 720 -9.43 -31.91 -0.23
N ALA A 721 -9.83 -32.97 -0.96
CA ALA A 721 -9.89 -34.34 -0.43
C ALA A 721 -8.57 -34.86 0.15
N PHE A 722 -7.41 -34.38 -0.36
CA PHE A 722 -6.09 -34.73 0.15
C PHE A 722 -5.88 -34.35 1.63
N LEU A 723 -6.58 -33.32 2.12
CA LEU A 723 -6.55 -32.92 3.54
C LEU A 723 -7.36 -33.87 4.43
N SER A 724 -8.26 -34.68 3.88
CA SER A 724 -9.16 -35.54 4.67
C SER A 724 -8.43 -36.66 5.41
N ASP A 725 -7.27 -37.10 4.92
CA ASP A 725 -6.45 -38.13 5.56
C ASP A 725 -5.47 -37.56 6.60
N TRP A 726 -5.40 -36.21 6.72
CA TRP A 726 -4.56 -35.54 7.70
C TRP A 726 -4.98 -35.89 9.11
N LYS A 727 -4.02 -36.36 9.93
CA LYS A 727 -4.22 -36.76 11.34
C LYS A 727 -3.34 -35.92 12.24
N GLY A 728 -3.80 -35.65 13.43
CA GLY A 728 -3.04 -34.95 14.45
C GLY A 728 -3.73 -34.95 15.80
N ALA A 729 -3.08 -34.39 16.78
CA ALA A 729 -3.62 -34.18 18.12
C ALA A 729 -4.03 -32.72 18.32
N THR A 730 -4.88 -32.44 19.30
CA THR A 730 -5.19 -31.06 19.70
C THR A 730 -3.92 -30.43 20.24
N PRO A 731 -3.49 -29.28 19.66
CA PRO A 731 -2.30 -28.60 20.14
C PRO A 731 -2.53 -27.99 21.51
N GLU A 732 -1.53 -28.05 22.37
CA GLU A 732 -1.61 -27.45 23.70
C GLU A 732 -1.48 -25.94 23.60
N ILE A 733 -2.51 -25.23 24.06
CA ILE A 733 -2.50 -23.79 24.17
C ILE A 733 -2.06 -23.35 25.55
N LEU A 734 -1.14 -22.40 25.63
CA LEU A 734 -0.71 -21.86 26.92
C LEU A 734 -1.89 -21.18 27.64
N ALA A 735 -2.05 -21.47 28.93
CA ALA A 735 -3.14 -20.93 29.72
C ALA A 735 -3.16 -19.38 29.70
N PRO A 736 -4.33 -18.74 29.68
CA PRO A 736 -4.47 -17.30 29.78
C PRO A 736 -3.77 -16.80 31.07
N GLN A 737 -3.02 -15.71 30.95
CA GLN A 737 -2.31 -15.10 32.06
C GLN A 737 -3.02 -13.82 32.50
N ARG A 738 -2.96 -13.52 33.79
CA ARG A 738 -3.56 -12.29 34.32
C ARG A 738 -2.79 -11.07 33.81
N LEU A 739 -3.50 -10.11 33.19
CA LEU A 739 -2.92 -8.83 32.80
C LEU A 739 -2.41 -8.03 34.00
N PRO A 740 -1.33 -7.25 33.84
CA PRO A 740 -0.84 -6.39 34.90
C PRO A 740 -1.85 -5.28 35.21
N THR A 741 -1.93 -4.85 36.45
CA THR A 741 -2.70 -3.67 36.84
C THR A 741 -1.83 -2.42 36.70
N LEU A 742 -2.31 -1.46 35.94
CA LEU A 742 -1.65 -0.16 35.70
C LEU A 742 -2.36 0.89 36.54
N ASN A 743 -1.78 1.22 37.73
CA ASN A 743 -2.45 2.07 38.74
C ASN A 743 -2.11 3.56 38.63
N GLU A 744 -1.08 3.93 37.88
CA GLU A 744 -0.57 5.29 37.81
C GLU A 744 -0.22 5.61 36.34
N GLN A 745 -0.64 6.78 35.89
CA GLN A 745 -0.21 7.29 34.58
C GLN A 745 1.27 7.64 34.63
N LYS A 746 2.01 7.19 33.62
CA LYS A 746 3.43 7.51 33.43
C LYS A 746 3.73 7.85 31.99
N ILE A 747 4.79 8.61 31.78
CA ILE A 747 5.45 8.80 30.50
C ILE A 747 6.64 7.84 30.44
N TYR A 748 6.66 6.96 29.46
CA TYR A 748 7.79 6.07 29.20
C TYR A 748 8.59 6.65 28.04
N LEU A 749 9.82 7.10 28.34
CA LEU A 749 10.72 7.68 27.34
C LEU A 749 11.74 6.63 26.88
N ILE A 750 11.70 6.31 25.60
CA ILE A 750 12.65 5.44 24.91
C ILE A 750 13.65 6.31 24.17
N ASN A 751 14.92 6.18 24.49
CA ASN A 751 15.96 7.01 23.91
C ASN A 751 16.26 6.65 22.45
N LYS A 752 16.11 7.63 21.56
CA LYS A 752 16.55 7.59 20.17
C LYS A 752 17.42 8.85 19.92
N PRO A 753 18.74 8.76 20.08
CA PRO A 753 19.63 9.92 20.02
C PRO A 753 19.53 10.65 18.70
N ASN A 754 19.53 11.99 18.74
CA ASN A 754 19.47 12.88 17.58
C ASN A 754 18.28 12.62 16.64
N ALA A 755 17.16 12.11 17.16
CA ALA A 755 15.94 11.92 16.37
C ALA A 755 15.29 13.29 16.13
N PRO A 756 15.11 13.71 14.88
CA PRO A 756 14.47 15.00 14.58
C PRO A 756 12.95 14.95 14.73
N GLN A 757 12.38 13.76 14.88
CA GLN A 757 10.98 13.54 15.19
C GLN A 757 10.84 12.63 16.42
N SER A 758 9.70 12.75 17.10
CA SER A 758 9.31 11.87 18.21
C SER A 758 8.08 11.07 17.82
N VAL A 759 8.05 9.79 18.22
CA VAL A 759 6.81 9.01 18.22
C VAL A 759 6.13 9.20 19.57
N VAL A 760 4.89 9.63 19.57
CA VAL A 760 4.05 9.79 20.76
C VAL A 760 2.88 8.81 20.66
N ARG A 761 2.67 8.02 21.71
CA ARG A 761 1.50 7.15 21.82
C ARG A 761 0.87 7.26 23.20
N PHE A 762 -0.45 7.35 23.23
CA PHE A 762 -1.27 7.13 24.42
C PHE A 762 -1.81 5.70 24.34
N VAL A 763 -1.50 4.87 25.30
CA VAL A 763 -1.78 3.42 25.25
C VAL A 763 -2.51 2.95 26.50
N ARG A 764 -3.53 2.11 26.33
CA ARG A 764 -4.36 1.56 27.39
C ARG A 764 -4.75 0.13 27.08
N GLN A 765 -4.87 -0.73 28.10
CA GLN A 765 -5.51 -2.04 27.95
C GLN A 765 -6.96 -1.85 27.51
N GLY A 766 -7.39 -2.59 26.51
CA GLY A 766 -8.72 -2.58 25.92
C GLY A 766 -9.49 -3.86 26.19
N MET A 767 -10.50 -4.11 25.38
CA MET A 767 -11.39 -5.25 25.43
C MET A 767 -10.97 -6.34 24.43
N PRO A 768 -11.23 -7.63 24.72
CA PRO A 768 -11.21 -8.67 23.71
C PRO A 768 -12.13 -8.31 22.53
N PHE A 769 -11.92 -9.00 21.40
CA PHE A 769 -12.75 -8.79 20.21
C PHE A 769 -14.23 -9.10 20.52
N ASP A 770 -15.08 -8.22 20.06
CA ASP A 770 -16.54 -8.32 20.15
C ASP A 770 -17.13 -7.61 18.93
N ALA A 771 -17.85 -8.35 18.07
CA ALA A 771 -18.31 -7.86 16.78
C ALA A 771 -19.41 -6.80 16.89
N THR A 772 -20.27 -6.86 17.90
CA THR A 772 -21.46 -6.00 18.06
C THR A 772 -21.57 -5.39 19.46
N GLY A 773 -20.76 -5.85 20.41
CA GLY A 773 -20.79 -5.44 21.80
C GLY A 773 -19.97 -4.20 22.10
N GLU A 774 -19.38 -4.14 23.33
CA GLU A 774 -18.75 -2.91 23.85
C GLU A 774 -17.56 -2.46 23.01
N LEU A 775 -16.75 -3.38 22.46
CA LEU A 775 -15.62 -3.00 21.62
C LEU A 775 -16.08 -2.26 20.36
N TYR A 776 -17.03 -2.88 19.61
CA TYR A 776 -17.54 -2.28 18.38
C TYR A 776 -18.21 -0.94 18.64
N GLN A 777 -19.07 -0.86 19.64
CA GLN A 777 -19.74 0.40 20.02
C GLN A 777 -18.74 1.48 20.45
N THR A 778 -17.62 1.12 21.10
CA THR A 778 -16.56 2.06 21.46
C THR A 778 -15.74 2.48 20.22
N GLN A 779 -15.56 1.61 19.21
CA GLN A 779 -14.98 1.98 17.94
C GLN A 779 -15.82 3.03 17.22
N LEU A 780 -17.15 2.88 17.23
CA LEU A 780 -18.08 3.90 16.73
C LEU A 780 -17.96 5.24 17.51
N ALA A 781 -17.82 5.18 18.83
CA ALA A 781 -17.59 6.38 19.65
C ALA A 781 -16.24 7.02 19.34
N ASN A 782 -15.19 6.26 19.00
CA ASN A 782 -13.87 6.79 18.62
C ASN A 782 -13.84 7.42 17.24
N PHE A 783 -14.82 7.15 16.39
CA PHE A 783 -14.77 7.60 14.99
C PHE A 783 -14.44 9.08 14.85
N ASN A 784 -15.09 9.95 15.60
CA ASN A 784 -14.87 11.39 15.55
C ASN A 784 -13.68 11.88 16.41
N LEU A 785 -13.18 11.09 17.38
CA LEU A 785 -12.04 11.51 18.18
C LEU A 785 -10.71 11.25 17.45
N GLY A 786 -10.52 10.03 16.93
CA GLY A 786 -9.27 9.61 16.31
C GLY A 786 -9.44 8.57 15.18
N GLY A 787 -10.67 8.14 14.88
CA GLY A 787 -10.94 6.99 14.01
C GLY A 787 -10.96 7.27 12.51
N ASN A 788 -10.88 8.51 12.07
CA ASN A 788 -10.87 8.88 10.67
C ASN A 788 -10.02 10.13 10.40
N PHE A 789 -9.83 10.47 9.13
CA PHE A 789 -9.01 11.62 8.73
C PHE A 789 -9.54 12.96 9.27
N ASN A 790 -10.87 13.13 9.30
CA ASN A 790 -11.52 14.34 9.83
C ASN A 790 -11.72 14.32 11.35
N SER A 791 -11.10 13.37 12.07
CA SER A 791 -11.19 13.24 13.52
C SER A 791 -10.57 14.46 14.22
N ARG A 792 -11.06 14.76 15.44
CA ARG A 792 -10.62 15.94 16.21
C ARG A 792 -9.10 15.97 16.43
N ILE A 793 -8.49 14.83 16.74
CA ILE A 793 -7.05 14.74 16.97
C ILE A 793 -6.27 15.05 15.69
N ASN A 794 -6.68 14.51 14.53
CA ASN A 794 -5.98 14.78 13.28
C ASN A 794 -6.18 16.22 12.82
N GLN A 795 -7.39 16.76 12.96
CA GLN A 795 -7.69 18.17 12.66
C GLN A 795 -6.81 19.11 13.48
N ASN A 796 -6.71 18.87 14.78
CA ASN A 796 -5.88 19.70 15.66
C ASN A 796 -4.38 19.61 15.32
N LEU A 797 -3.82 18.39 15.33
CA LEU A 797 -2.36 18.23 15.23
C LEU A 797 -1.81 18.41 13.82
N ARG A 798 -2.55 17.96 12.79
CA ARG A 798 -2.12 18.05 11.39
C ARG A 798 -2.57 19.36 10.75
N GLU A 799 -3.89 19.59 10.70
CA GLU A 799 -4.46 20.66 9.87
C GLU A 799 -4.37 22.05 10.52
N ASP A 800 -4.59 22.15 11.84
CA ASP A 800 -4.51 23.44 12.52
C ASP A 800 -3.08 23.83 12.88
N LYS A 801 -2.26 22.87 13.32
CA LYS A 801 -0.94 23.15 13.90
C LYS A 801 0.24 22.74 13.03
N GLY A 802 0.07 21.85 12.06
CA GLY A 802 1.16 21.33 11.23
C GLY A 802 2.27 20.65 12.04
N TYR A 803 1.93 19.98 13.17
CA TYR A 803 2.90 19.30 14.02
C TYR A 803 3.29 17.92 13.50
N THR A 804 2.43 17.31 12.71
CA THR A 804 2.56 15.94 12.21
C THR A 804 2.08 15.81 10.75
N TYR A 805 2.50 14.75 10.09
CA TYR A 805 1.90 14.31 8.82
C TYR A 805 0.54 13.63 9.05
N GLY A 806 0.33 13.00 10.23
CA GLY A 806 -0.94 12.39 10.59
C GLY A 806 -1.00 11.96 12.04
N ALA A 807 -2.21 12.06 12.63
CA ALA A 807 -2.53 11.64 13.97
C ALA A 807 -3.85 10.89 14.00
N GLY A 808 -4.01 9.95 14.92
CA GLY A 808 -5.25 9.19 15.01
C GLY A 808 -5.33 8.33 16.27
N GLY A 809 -6.38 7.50 16.32
CA GLY A 809 -6.56 6.55 17.40
C GLY A 809 -7.43 5.39 16.99
N TYR A 810 -7.15 4.21 17.53
CA TYR A 810 -7.92 3.00 17.27
C TYR A 810 -8.02 2.12 18.50
N LEU A 811 -9.07 1.29 18.51
CA LEU A 811 -9.24 0.21 19.46
C LEU A 811 -9.19 -1.10 18.72
N MET A 812 -8.45 -2.06 19.23
CA MET A 812 -8.37 -3.41 18.69
C MET A 812 -8.46 -4.45 19.80
N GLY A 813 -9.02 -5.60 19.47
CA GLY A 813 -9.09 -6.76 20.33
C GLY A 813 -8.81 -8.04 19.54
N ASN A 814 -8.19 -8.99 20.20
CA ASN A 814 -8.13 -10.37 19.74
C ASN A 814 -9.04 -11.24 20.64
N LYS A 815 -8.94 -12.57 20.55
CA LYS A 815 -9.76 -13.47 21.34
C LYS A 815 -9.63 -13.30 22.86
N GLU A 816 -8.53 -12.75 23.38
CA GLU A 816 -8.20 -12.74 24.81
C GLU A 816 -7.95 -11.35 25.36
N ILE A 817 -7.38 -10.45 24.60
CA ILE A 817 -6.98 -9.11 25.03
C ILE A 817 -7.34 -8.04 24.00
N GLY A 818 -7.29 -6.79 24.42
CA GLY A 818 -7.39 -5.66 23.53
C GLY A 818 -6.55 -4.48 23.99
N MET A 819 -6.46 -3.47 23.15
CA MET A 819 -5.79 -2.21 23.44
C MET A 819 -6.48 -1.03 22.75
N SER A 820 -6.34 0.13 23.35
CA SER A 820 -6.69 1.42 22.80
C SER A 820 -5.43 2.25 22.63
N ILE A 821 -5.21 2.80 21.44
CA ILE A 821 -4.00 3.56 21.10
C ILE A 821 -4.41 4.85 20.40
N PHE A 822 -3.87 6.00 20.86
CA PHE A 822 -3.82 7.23 20.08
C PHE A 822 -2.35 7.52 19.77
N TYR A 823 -2.07 8.04 18.57
CA TYR A 823 -0.69 8.14 18.09
C TYR A 823 -0.47 9.34 17.16
N ALA A 824 0.75 9.83 17.18
CA ALA A 824 1.30 10.71 16.15
C ALA A 824 2.82 10.57 16.09
N GLN A 825 3.39 10.86 14.93
CA GLN A 825 4.81 11.13 14.78
C GLN A 825 4.98 12.61 14.52
N VAL A 826 5.63 13.33 15.44
CA VAL A 826 5.68 14.78 15.47
C VAL A 826 7.12 15.29 15.40
N ARG A 827 7.34 16.53 14.97
CA ARG A 827 8.65 17.15 15.11
C ARG A 827 9.10 17.14 16.57
N ALA A 828 10.39 16.92 16.82
CA ALA A 828 10.94 16.81 18.16
C ALA A 828 10.73 18.06 19.03
N ASP A 829 10.73 19.26 18.39
CA ASP A 829 10.55 20.55 19.05
C ASP A 829 9.14 20.75 19.64
N VAL A 830 8.12 20.09 19.07
CA VAL A 830 6.71 20.19 19.49
C VAL A 830 6.17 18.95 20.20
N THR A 831 7.03 18.07 20.68
CA THR A 831 6.64 16.81 21.35
C THR A 831 5.76 17.06 22.57
N VAL A 832 6.12 17.98 23.44
CA VAL A 832 5.38 18.31 24.66
C VAL A 832 4.07 18.98 24.35
N GLU A 833 4.07 19.90 23.39
CA GLU A 833 2.88 20.59 22.91
C GLU A 833 1.88 19.57 22.33
N SER A 834 2.37 18.61 21.53
CA SER A 834 1.53 17.55 20.97
C SER A 834 0.90 16.66 22.07
N ILE A 835 1.65 16.31 23.13
CA ILE A 835 1.09 15.59 24.28
C ILE A 835 -0.03 16.39 24.96
N LYS A 836 0.17 17.70 25.13
CA LYS A 836 -0.88 18.57 25.70
C LYS A 836 -2.14 18.63 24.82
N GLU A 837 -1.97 18.69 23.52
CA GLU A 837 -3.09 18.67 22.59
C GLU A 837 -3.87 17.36 22.62
N PHE A 838 -3.17 16.21 22.64
CA PHE A 838 -3.83 14.92 22.86
C PHE A 838 -4.66 14.90 24.15
N ILE A 839 -4.08 15.31 25.27
CA ILE A 839 -4.77 15.37 26.56
C ILE A 839 -5.99 16.30 26.45
N SER A 840 -5.82 17.47 25.83
CA SER A 840 -6.89 18.47 25.68
C SER A 840 -8.05 17.93 24.85
N GLU A 841 -7.80 17.32 23.70
CA GLU A 841 -8.86 16.78 22.84
C GLU A 841 -9.57 15.59 23.48
N MET A 842 -8.82 14.69 24.12
CA MET A 842 -9.40 13.54 24.85
C MET A 842 -10.25 14.02 26.04
N ASP A 843 -9.79 15.01 26.82
CA ASP A 843 -10.56 15.58 27.96
C ASP A 843 -11.84 16.30 27.48
N LYS A 844 -11.76 17.06 26.42
CA LYS A 844 -12.94 17.69 25.80
C LYS A 844 -13.94 16.62 25.36
N PHE A 845 -13.44 15.58 24.63
CA PHE A 845 -14.31 14.54 24.13
C PHE A 845 -14.92 13.67 25.25
N LYS A 846 -14.15 13.37 26.31
CA LYS A 846 -14.65 12.72 27.52
C LYS A 846 -15.76 13.51 28.19
N LYS A 847 -15.61 14.82 28.29
CA LYS A 847 -16.54 15.73 29.01
C LYS A 847 -17.80 16.02 28.19
N ASP A 848 -17.60 16.41 26.94
CA ASP A 848 -18.67 16.99 26.09
C ASP A 848 -19.28 15.95 25.15
N GLY A 849 -18.54 14.86 24.89
CA GLY A 849 -18.92 13.80 23.92
C GLY A 849 -18.91 14.27 22.47
N MET A 850 -19.55 13.52 21.59
CA MET A 850 -19.81 13.89 20.21
C MET A 850 -21.04 14.80 20.08
N THR A 851 -21.02 15.69 19.12
CA THR A 851 -22.15 16.52 18.73
C THR A 851 -23.19 15.71 17.94
N VAL A 852 -24.34 16.31 17.65
CA VAL A 852 -25.35 15.71 16.76
C VAL A 852 -24.81 15.56 15.33
N ASP A 853 -24.08 16.56 14.85
CA ASP A 853 -23.47 16.54 13.51
C ASP A 853 -22.41 15.43 13.39
N GLU A 854 -21.58 15.25 14.43
CA GLU A 854 -20.60 14.17 14.48
C GLU A 854 -21.24 12.77 14.54
N LEU A 855 -22.39 12.63 15.22
CA LEU A 855 -23.17 11.39 15.21
C LEU A 855 -23.70 11.08 13.80
N ASN A 856 -24.26 12.09 13.12
CA ASN A 856 -24.76 11.96 11.76
C ASN A 856 -23.62 11.65 10.78
N PHE A 857 -22.48 12.32 10.92
CA PHE A 857 -21.27 12.05 10.14
C PHE A 857 -20.82 10.59 10.29
N MET A 858 -20.70 10.10 11.51
CA MET A 858 -20.31 8.71 11.78
C MET A 858 -21.30 7.73 11.16
N ARG A 859 -22.61 7.95 11.32
CA ARG A 859 -23.65 7.07 10.76
C ARG A 859 -23.58 6.99 9.23
N LEU A 860 -23.47 8.13 8.56
CA LEU A 860 -23.34 8.18 7.11
C LEU A 860 -22.04 7.49 6.66
N ALA A 861 -20.92 7.86 7.26
CA ALA A 861 -19.62 7.35 6.88
C ALA A 861 -19.48 5.82 7.05
N VAL A 862 -19.92 5.30 8.20
CA VAL A 862 -19.77 3.86 8.50
C VAL A 862 -20.87 3.03 7.84
N GLY A 863 -22.13 3.54 7.82
CA GLY A 863 -23.28 2.80 7.30
C GLY A 863 -23.30 2.63 5.78
N GLN A 864 -22.56 3.44 5.02
CA GLN A 864 -22.50 3.33 3.56
C GLN A 864 -21.27 2.54 3.06
N GLN A 865 -20.40 2.06 3.94
CA GLN A 865 -19.16 1.37 3.55
C GLN A 865 -19.34 -0.08 3.08
N ASP A 866 -20.53 -0.66 3.19
CA ASP A 866 -20.72 -2.10 2.92
C ASP A 866 -20.37 -2.46 1.46
N ALA A 867 -20.69 -1.58 0.51
CA ALA A 867 -20.32 -1.80 -0.89
C ALA A 867 -18.80 -2.02 -1.07
N LEU A 868 -17.97 -1.30 -0.31
CA LEU A 868 -16.51 -1.42 -0.37
C LEU A 868 -15.94 -2.63 0.38
N LYS A 869 -16.77 -3.40 1.11
CA LYS A 869 -16.27 -4.54 1.91
C LYS A 869 -16.27 -5.86 1.15
N TYR A 870 -16.96 -5.95 0.02
CA TYR A 870 -17.24 -7.22 -0.66
C TYR A 870 -16.81 -7.27 -2.13
N GLU A 871 -16.13 -6.27 -2.63
CA GLU A 871 -15.73 -6.19 -4.03
C GLU A 871 -14.75 -7.33 -4.42
N THR A 872 -13.59 -7.35 -3.82
CA THR A 872 -12.50 -8.24 -4.25
C THR A 872 -12.52 -9.60 -3.54
N PRO A 873 -11.97 -10.66 -4.16
CA PRO A 873 -11.80 -11.95 -3.51
C PRO A 873 -11.06 -11.86 -2.17
N GLY A 874 -10.05 -10.97 -2.08
CA GLY A 874 -9.31 -10.74 -0.83
C GLY A 874 -10.16 -10.08 0.27
N GLN A 875 -11.09 -9.19 -0.07
CA GLN A 875 -12.02 -8.59 0.90
C GLN A 875 -13.03 -9.64 1.39
N LYS A 876 -13.62 -10.42 0.46
CA LYS A 876 -14.52 -11.54 0.78
C LYS A 876 -13.82 -12.58 1.67
N ALA A 877 -12.56 -12.93 1.37
CA ALA A 877 -11.77 -13.86 2.20
C ALA A 877 -11.51 -13.34 3.62
N ARG A 878 -11.24 -12.03 3.79
CA ARG A 878 -11.10 -11.42 5.13
C ARG A 878 -12.38 -11.47 5.94
N LEU A 879 -13.53 -11.23 5.32
CA LEU A 879 -14.84 -11.37 5.96
C LEU A 879 -15.06 -12.81 6.45
N LEU A 880 -14.90 -13.80 5.55
CA LEU A 880 -15.07 -15.20 5.89
C LEU A 880 -14.09 -15.67 6.97
N GLY A 881 -12.82 -15.23 6.87
CA GLY A 881 -11.81 -15.50 7.89
C GLY A 881 -12.16 -14.92 9.27
N LYS A 882 -12.78 -13.73 9.32
CA LYS A 882 -13.27 -13.12 10.56
C LYS A 882 -14.44 -13.93 11.17
N ILE A 883 -15.40 -14.37 10.33
CA ILE A 883 -16.52 -15.24 10.73
C ILE A 883 -15.98 -16.52 11.38
N LEU A 884 -15.06 -17.23 10.72
CA LEU A 884 -14.47 -18.44 11.27
C LEU A 884 -13.65 -18.19 12.53
N THR A 885 -12.77 -17.19 12.51
CA THR A 885 -11.87 -16.91 13.63
C THR A 885 -12.61 -16.62 14.92
N TYR A 886 -13.70 -15.87 14.84
CA TYR A 886 -14.45 -15.44 16.02
C TYR A 886 -15.79 -16.15 16.19
N SER A 887 -16.07 -17.16 15.36
CA SER A 887 -17.34 -17.94 15.37
C SER A 887 -18.58 -17.03 15.32
N LEU A 888 -18.56 -16.09 14.37
CA LEU A 888 -19.65 -15.14 14.18
C LEU A 888 -20.78 -15.77 13.35
N ASP A 889 -21.98 -15.24 13.54
CA ASP A 889 -23.10 -15.52 12.67
C ASP A 889 -22.87 -14.87 11.28
N ASP A 890 -23.46 -15.45 10.23
CA ASP A 890 -23.22 -14.97 8.85
C ASP A 890 -23.85 -13.60 8.61
N ASP A 891 -24.81 -13.20 9.44
CA ASP A 891 -25.53 -11.92 9.42
C ASP A 891 -25.02 -10.87 10.43
N PHE A 892 -23.87 -11.11 11.08
CA PHE A 892 -23.35 -10.17 12.08
C PHE A 892 -23.15 -8.74 11.54
N ILE A 893 -22.98 -8.59 10.21
CA ILE A 893 -22.87 -7.28 9.55
C ILE A 893 -24.22 -6.55 9.61
N ASP A 894 -25.33 -7.27 9.43
CA ASP A 894 -26.67 -6.68 9.52
C ASP A 894 -26.93 -6.18 10.95
N GLU A 895 -26.47 -6.92 11.97
CA GLU A 895 -26.52 -6.47 13.36
C GLU A 895 -25.68 -5.19 13.58
N GLN A 896 -24.48 -5.12 12.95
CA GLN A 896 -23.64 -3.92 13.00
C GLN A 896 -24.35 -2.73 12.36
N ASN A 897 -24.99 -2.92 11.21
CA ASN A 897 -25.74 -1.88 10.52
C ASN A 897 -26.94 -1.39 11.34
N GLU A 898 -27.68 -2.28 11.99
CA GLU A 898 -28.74 -1.92 12.92
C GLU A 898 -28.20 -1.10 14.10
N LEU A 899 -27.05 -1.48 14.66
CA LEU A 899 -26.41 -0.71 15.73
C LEU A 899 -25.99 0.70 15.28
N ILE A 900 -25.44 0.86 14.08
CA ILE A 900 -25.08 2.17 13.53
C ILE A 900 -26.29 3.09 13.49
N GLU A 901 -27.44 2.60 13.08
CA GLU A 901 -28.66 3.38 12.97
C GLU A 901 -29.31 3.66 14.34
N THR A 902 -29.29 2.70 15.24
CA THR A 902 -30.09 2.73 16.48
C THR A 902 -29.33 3.24 17.71
N LEU A 903 -27.99 3.13 17.74
CA LEU A 903 -27.20 3.59 18.89
C LEU A 903 -27.34 5.12 19.08
N GLY A 904 -27.94 5.49 20.19
CA GLY A 904 -28.12 6.89 20.58
C GLY A 904 -26.81 7.56 21.02
N ARG A 905 -26.73 8.87 20.83
CA ARG A 905 -25.61 9.72 21.22
C ARG A 905 -25.22 9.54 22.69
N ASP A 906 -26.20 9.48 23.61
CA ASP A 906 -25.96 9.34 25.05
C ASP A 906 -25.20 8.07 25.39
N LYS A 907 -25.50 6.95 24.70
CA LYS A 907 -24.78 5.67 24.88
C LYS A 907 -23.35 5.77 24.39
N LEU A 908 -23.12 6.36 23.20
CA LEU A 908 -21.79 6.57 22.64
C LEU A 908 -20.95 7.54 23.49
N ASN A 909 -21.56 8.60 24.01
CA ASN A 909 -20.91 9.55 24.92
C ASN A 909 -20.57 8.91 26.27
N ALA A 910 -21.39 8.02 26.78
CA ALA A 910 -21.08 7.25 27.99
C ALA A 910 -19.87 6.31 27.78
N LEU A 911 -19.77 5.69 26.60
CA LEU A 911 -18.59 4.89 26.22
C LEU A 911 -17.35 5.78 26.05
N ALA A 912 -17.49 6.94 25.43
CA ALA A 912 -16.40 7.90 25.31
C ALA A 912 -15.87 8.35 26.69
N ALA A 913 -16.77 8.71 27.62
CA ALA A 913 -16.39 9.07 28.97
C ALA A 913 -15.71 7.93 29.74
N LYS A 914 -16.10 6.68 29.49
CA LYS A 914 -15.50 5.48 30.11
C LYS A 914 -14.11 5.18 29.55
N TRP A 915 -13.96 5.28 28.20
CA TRP A 915 -12.78 4.74 27.53
C TRP A 915 -11.72 5.79 27.16
N PHE A 916 -12.07 7.05 26.94
CA PHE A 916 -11.15 8.06 26.44
C PHE A 916 -10.68 9.07 27.48
N ASP A 917 -10.65 8.65 28.78
CA ASP A 917 -10.04 9.42 29.84
C ASP A 917 -8.50 9.42 29.71
N PRO A 918 -7.86 10.54 29.35
CA PRO A 918 -6.41 10.57 29.15
C PRO A 918 -5.61 10.14 30.38
N ALA A 919 -6.12 10.34 31.59
CA ALA A 919 -5.47 9.92 32.84
C ALA A 919 -5.34 8.40 32.98
N GLN A 920 -6.12 7.62 32.23
CA GLN A 920 -6.06 6.15 32.25
C GLN A 920 -5.11 5.58 31.20
N TYR A 921 -4.45 6.42 30.41
CA TYR A 921 -3.49 6.00 29.40
C TYR A 921 -2.06 6.15 29.90
N GLN A 922 -1.22 5.19 29.56
CA GLN A 922 0.23 5.35 29.64
C GLN A 922 0.69 6.12 28.41
N ILE A 923 1.73 6.94 28.52
CA ILE A 923 2.25 7.73 27.42
C ILE A 923 3.61 7.16 27.03
N VAL A 924 3.76 6.73 25.80
CA VAL A 924 5.01 6.23 25.22
C VAL A 924 5.60 7.30 24.32
N VAL A 925 6.85 7.68 24.57
CA VAL A 925 7.58 8.66 23.76
C VAL A 925 8.88 8.03 23.29
N VAL A 926 9.13 8.00 21.99
CA VAL A 926 10.42 7.61 21.42
C VAL A 926 11.06 8.84 20.81
N GLY A 927 12.24 9.24 21.31
CA GLY A 927 12.92 10.44 20.83
C GLY A 927 14.23 10.68 21.55
N ASP A 928 14.86 11.83 21.35
CA ASP A 928 16.14 12.15 21.99
C ASP A 928 15.95 12.45 23.50
N GLU A 929 16.47 11.57 24.33
CA GLU A 929 16.35 11.68 25.81
C GLU A 929 16.91 12.99 26.33
N LYS A 930 18.05 13.44 25.80
CA LYS A 930 18.74 14.64 26.28
C LYS A 930 17.87 15.89 26.08
N GLU A 931 17.18 15.96 24.96
CA GLU A 931 16.31 17.07 24.61
C GLU A 931 14.93 16.97 25.26
N LEU A 932 14.38 15.75 25.36
CA LEU A 932 12.99 15.55 25.75
C LEU A 932 12.80 15.38 27.25
N LEU A 933 13.70 14.70 27.96
CA LEU A 933 13.52 14.38 29.39
C LEU A 933 13.25 15.61 30.28
N PRO A 934 14.00 16.74 30.14
CA PRO A 934 13.73 17.96 30.90
C PRO A 934 12.36 18.54 30.59
N LYS A 935 11.97 18.52 29.32
CA LYS A 935 10.70 19.11 28.84
C LYS A 935 9.51 18.23 29.28
N LEU A 936 9.61 16.90 29.19
CA LEU A 936 8.55 15.97 29.59
C LEU A 936 8.25 16.05 31.08
N LYS A 937 9.27 16.25 31.94
CA LYS A 937 9.09 16.44 33.38
C LYS A 937 8.24 17.67 33.72
N SER A 938 8.19 18.67 32.85
CA SER A 938 7.36 19.87 33.04
C SER A 938 5.86 19.60 32.94
N LEU A 939 5.44 18.45 32.40
CA LEU A 939 4.05 18.04 32.33
C LEU A 939 3.46 17.61 33.68
N GLY A 940 4.29 17.41 34.72
CA GLY A 940 3.84 16.97 36.05
C GLY A 940 3.44 15.48 36.10
N ILE A 941 3.61 14.72 35.03
CA ILE A 941 3.40 13.28 34.94
C ILE A 941 4.76 12.59 35.19
N PRO A 942 4.84 11.55 36.04
CA PRO A 942 6.08 10.82 36.27
C PRO A 942 6.68 10.32 34.95
N VAL A 943 7.99 10.58 34.77
CA VAL A 943 8.73 10.14 33.57
C VAL A 943 9.69 9.00 33.93
N GLU A 944 9.55 7.88 33.25
CA GLU A 944 10.42 6.71 33.37
C GLU A 944 11.21 6.53 32.05
N VAL A 945 12.55 6.53 32.16
CA VAL A 945 13.37 6.18 30.99
C VAL A 945 13.38 4.66 30.88
N MET A 946 12.85 4.18 29.75
CA MET A 946 12.68 2.75 29.50
C MET A 946 13.63 2.26 28.42
N THR A 947 14.25 1.10 28.66
CA THR A 947 14.97 0.36 27.63
C THR A 947 14.09 -0.80 27.17
N VAL A 948 13.78 -0.82 25.90
CA VAL A 948 13.00 -1.88 25.26
C VAL A 948 13.88 -3.13 25.12
N LYS A 949 13.33 -4.30 25.37
CA LYS A 949 14.02 -5.59 25.14
C LYS A 949 14.32 -5.76 23.65
N LYS A 950 15.59 -5.98 23.35
CA LYS A 950 16.09 -6.20 21.99
C LYS A 950 16.23 -7.68 21.68
#